data_e8a7fdb0debc65bba26f4bc6f5d7045c
#
_entry.id   e8a7fdb0debc65bba26f4bc6f5d7045c
#
_cell.length_a   1.000
_cell.length_b   1.000
_cell.length_c   1.000
_cell.angle_alpha   90.00
_cell.angle_beta   90.00
_cell.angle_gamma   90.00
#
_symmetry.space_group_name_H-M   'P 1'
#
loop_
_entity.id
_entity.type
_entity.pdbx_description
1 polymer ?
#
loop_
_entity_poly.entity_id
_entity_poly.type
_entity_poly.pdbx_seq_one_letter_code
_entity_poly.pdbx_strand_id
1 'polypeptide(L)'
;MVSAANGLEDQLLPAHKRRTGRIASLHEFQQRAESYHLEDNGSIGDYLVDVDARSEDADFLDAFRKYAAQRSMSSGSLFGGERERAKNKQKFCRRQLKAVSFLVLLGVIGGPLNYGIRSVCQGLLDLRDTMVGQTTSEPARYCIWTGHTVVFSLVGLLITRIAPVAAGSGVSQMKAILTGIDPRLYLPGYFDFATLVVKVLGLICSVGAGLVVGTEGAYVHIMSIVTHHLLRSPLYCGFSSHLNGRIQLLAAACAVGVSSLFSSPIGGVLFSMEVTATYYLMSNYVKAFVSAVSGAVMLRLTLVLAKSTSKQATTAILATSFGESPFSIWEIPLYMLLGAVLGLLCTAMIKLLRVVAETRRDLRKSSRTWKRVLVEWIDPVVVAVLCGTLTYVPGEFARSTTIYTLSTLFTEADLPDSWYKLSKFYTLSVLPAIFMFLLPVCISVKMPTGVWVPTFIGGAAFGRLFGEALSTVFPSIGATPGAYALAGAAAFGGAATRAVSVAVITLEITGEMSLILPIFCAVLSAMATSNLSKERSVYDTMLVVSGTPFLPIMDFEPDACAGDIVEVFTVYVTKKTTVAKLLLALHRLPNQNIPVVQDDKSMVLLGVVSSTHLKTFVRAYYLANDLNGAEQDLGEEPKSSSSGFSWATMIDGIRSNRNGGLNGQMSVDETYSALTSAANPLEGSGPVPFLMDDEKMLTLLSEGWSAFKRAKLNDTVKITDSNACIIQPVGMTISSSTSLGDLHVIFTMLRCDHCFVCNRGSLEGVVTMKGLLHSGKSFCNSS
;
A
#
# COMPACT_ATOMS: atom_id res chain seq x y z
N MET A 1 -12.23 55.37 -8.80
CA MET A 1 -11.32 55.15 -7.65
C MET A 1 -10.61 53.78 -7.68
N VAL A 2 -10.47 53.13 -8.80
CA VAL A 2 -9.75 51.85 -8.96
C VAL A 2 -8.46 51.99 -9.78
N SER A 3 -8.23 53.19 -10.34
CA SER A 3 -7.07 53.48 -11.22
C SER A 3 -5.87 54.14 -10.52
N ALA A 4 -5.97 54.40 -9.21
CA ALA A 4 -4.89 55.09 -8.46
C ALA A 4 -4.13 54.20 -7.47
N ALA A 5 -4.51 52.94 -7.33
CA ALA A 5 -3.89 51.98 -6.39
C ALA A 5 -2.71 51.20 -6.99
N ASN A 6 -2.60 51.10 -8.31
CA ASN A 6 -1.55 50.31 -8.98
C ASN A 6 -0.22 51.05 -9.19
N GLY A 7 -0.14 52.31 -8.79
CA GLY A 7 1.08 53.14 -9.00
C GLY A 7 2.04 53.25 -7.82
N LEU A 8 1.65 52.74 -6.65
CA LEU A 8 2.44 52.89 -5.40
C LEU A 8 3.14 51.60 -4.93
N GLU A 9 2.76 50.43 -5.45
CA GLU A 9 3.43 49.16 -5.09
C GLU A 9 4.77 48.94 -5.79
N ASP A 10 5.00 49.58 -6.93
CA ASP A 10 6.25 49.41 -7.71
C ASP A 10 7.48 50.19 -7.20
N GLN A 11 7.32 51.10 -6.23
CA GLN A 11 8.43 51.89 -5.70
C GLN A 11 9.08 51.39 -4.41
N LEU A 12 8.54 50.30 -3.78
CA LEU A 12 9.03 49.84 -2.46
C LEU A 12 9.65 48.45 -2.45
N LEU A 13 9.97 47.85 -3.60
CA LEU A 13 10.59 46.54 -3.64
C LEU A 13 12.12 46.62 -3.71
N PRO A 14 12.85 45.97 -2.78
CA PRO A 14 14.31 45.91 -2.79
C PRO A 14 14.85 45.17 -4.02
N ALA A 15 16.05 45.57 -4.48
CA ALA A 15 16.70 45.10 -5.71
C ALA A 15 16.82 43.54 -5.86
N HIS A 16 16.61 42.78 -4.81
CA HIS A 16 16.63 41.31 -4.82
C HIS A 16 15.40 40.71 -5.50
N LYS A 17 14.23 41.38 -5.47
CA LYS A 17 12.99 40.88 -6.11
C LYS A 17 12.97 41.07 -7.63
N ARG A 18 13.81 41.95 -8.18
CA ARG A 18 13.91 42.13 -9.65
C ARG A 18 14.58 40.96 -10.38
N ARG A 19 15.41 40.15 -9.68
CA ARG A 19 16.03 38.94 -10.25
C ARG A 19 15.11 37.71 -10.18
N THR A 20 14.23 37.64 -9.20
CA THR A 20 13.25 36.52 -9.08
C THR A 20 12.05 36.71 -10.01
N GLY A 21 11.71 37.94 -10.42
CA GLY A 21 10.63 38.20 -11.38
C GLY A 21 10.87 37.60 -12.77
N ARG A 22 12.13 37.36 -13.17
CA ARG A 22 12.48 36.69 -14.43
C ARG A 22 12.16 35.17 -14.40
N ILE A 23 12.32 34.53 -13.25
CA ILE A 23 12.05 33.09 -13.09
C ILE A 23 10.55 32.84 -12.96
N ALA A 24 9.82 33.72 -12.28
CA ALA A 24 8.37 33.65 -12.18
C ALA A 24 7.67 33.85 -13.54
N SER A 25 8.17 34.77 -14.38
CA SER A 25 7.63 34.97 -15.73
C SER A 25 7.84 33.77 -16.66
N LEU A 26 8.95 33.04 -16.49
CA LEU A 26 9.21 31.82 -17.27
C LEU A 26 8.28 30.65 -16.84
N HIS A 27 8.03 30.55 -15.57
CA HIS A 27 7.12 29.53 -15.03
C HIS A 27 5.65 29.83 -15.36
N GLU A 28 5.23 31.10 -15.26
CA GLU A 28 3.90 31.53 -15.70
C GLU A 28 3.72 31.37 -17.22
N PHE A 29 4.76 31.61 -18.00
CA PHE A 29 4.73 31.40 -19.45
C PHE A 29 4.63 29.91 -19.79
N GLN A 30 5.34 29.04 -19.09
CA GLN A 30 5.18 27.59 -19.25
C GLN A 30 3.79 27.11 -18.85
N GLN A 31 3.23 27.57 -17.74
CA GLN A 31 1.86 27.25 -17.32
C GLN A 31 0.82 27.77 -18.31
N ARG A 32 0.99 28.99 -18.85
CA ARG A 32 0.12 29.51 -19.89
C ARG A 32 0.25 28.73 -21.20
N ALA A 33 1.45 28.38 -21.61
CA ALA A 33 1.68 27.58 -22.81
C ALA A 33 1.07 26.16 -22.67
N GLU A 34 1.09 25.57 -21.49
CA GLU A 34 0.45 24.30 -21.20
C GLU A 34 -1.08 24.38 -21.13
N SER A 35 -1.64 25.49 -20.62
CA SER A 35 -3.09 25.71 -20.59
C SER A 35 -3.67 26.01 -21.98
N TYR A 36 -2.95 26.69 -22.86
CA TYR A 36 -3.37 26.94 -24.24
C TYR A 36 -3.30 25.67 -25.14
N HIS A 37 -2.51 24.67 -24.75
CA HIS A 37 -2.49 23.38 -25.47
C HIS A 37 -3.75 22.54 -25.26
N LEU A 38 -4.64 22.93 -24.36
CA LEU A 38 -5.87 22.21 -24.06
C LEU A 38 -7.11 22.79 -24.76
N GLU A 39 -7.09 24.00 -25.27
CA GLU A 39 -8.31 24.65 -25.73
C GLU A 39 -8.36 25.11 -27.20
N ASP A 40 -7.22 25.27 -27.93
CA ASP A 40 -7.34 25.78 -29.30
C ASP A 40 -6.36 25.18 -30.33
N ASN A 41 -6.90 24.87 -31.52
CA ASN A 41 -6.17 24.31 -32.67
C ASN A 41 -5.36 25.37 -33.49
N GLY A 42 -5.02 26.48 -32.88
CA GLY A 42 -4.20 27.53 -33.48
C GLY A 42 -2.71 27.16 -33.53
N SER A 43 -2.05 27.36 -34.66
CA SER A 43 -0.63 27.11 -34.79
C SER A 43 0.17 28.13 -33.95
N ILE A 44 1.17 27.67 -33.23
CA ILE A 44 2.10 28.49 -32.43
C ILE A 44 2.79 29.59 -33.30
N GLY A 45 2.73 29.45 -34.63
CA GLY A 45 3.28 30.43 -35.59
C GLY A 45 2.59 31.79 -35.59
N ASP A 46 1.30 31.87 -35.30
CA ASP A 46 0.53 33.11 -35.37
C ASP A 46 0.76 34.04 -34.17
N TYR A 47 1.23 33.51 -33.04
CA TYR A 47 1.52 34.28 -31.82
C TYR A 47 2.92 34.94 -31.80
N LEU A 48 3.82 34.51 -32.70
CA LEU A 48 5.19 35.04 -32.74
C LEU A 48 5.34 36.34 -33.55
N VAL A 49 4.27 36.79 -34.19
CA VAL A 49 4.30 38.00 -35.07
C VAL A 49 4.09 39.30 -34.27
N ASP A 50 3.51 39.26 -33.07
CA ASP A 50 3.12 40.45 -32.31
C ASP A 50 4.05 40.81 -31.13
N VAL A 51 5.20 40.16 -30.98
CA VAL A 51 6.19 40.52 -29.96
C VAL A 51 7.28 41.34 -30.59
N ASP A 52 7.13 42.67 -30.54
CA ASP A 52 8.16 43.64 -30.91
C ASP A 52 9.44 43.36 -30.08
N ALA A 53 10.47 42.92 -30.78
CA ALA A 53 11.73 42.46 -30.19
C ALA A 53 12.54 43.68 -29.68
N ARG A 54 12.61 43.83 -28.37
CA ARG A 54 13.68 44.60 -27.73
C ARG A 54 14.92 43.71 -27.60
N SER A 55 16.07 44.26 -27.93
CA SER A 55 17.33 43.56 -28.25
C SER A 55 17.96 42.64 -27.18
N GLU A 56 17.35 42.45 -26.05
CA GLU A 56 17.88 41.56 -24.99
C GLU A 56 17.25 40.13 -24.99
N ASP A 57 16.21 39.91 -25.82
CA ASP A 57 15.52 38.62 -25.90
C ASP A 57 15.90 37.80 -27.13
N ALA A 58 16.84 38.27 -27.93
CA ALA A 58 17.27 37.61 -29.20
C ALA A 58 17.84 36.21 -28.97
N ASP A 59 18.64 36.04 -27.91
CA ASP A 59 19.23 34.74 -27.56
C ASP A 59 18.18 33.72 -27.06
N PHE A 60 17.18 34.23 -26.35
CA PHE A 60 16.06 33.42 -25.90
C PHE A 60 15.16 32.98 -27.06
N LEU A 61 14.84 33.88 -27.96
CA LEU A 61 14.07 33.59 -29.17
C LEU A 61 14.81 32.62 -30.11
N ASP A 62 16.14 32.71 -30.19
CA ASP A 62 16.94 31.78 -30.99
C ASP A 62 17.06 30.39 -30.34
N ALA A 63 17.17 30.33 -29.01
CA ALA A 63 17.10 29.08 -28.26
C ALA A 63 15.70 28.42 -28.36
N PHE A 64 14.63 29.22 -28.30
CA PHE A 64 13.25 28.76 -28.48
C PHE A 64 12.97 28.35 -29.92
N ARG A 65 13.47 29.05 -30.92
CA ARG A 65 13.41 28.67 -32.35
C ARG A 65 14.15 27.36 -32.59
N LYS A 66 15.33 27.14 -32.00
CA LYS A 66 16.07 25.86 -32.08
C LYS A 66 15.31 24.73 -31.39
N TYR A 67 14.71 24.96 -30.24
CA TYR A 67 13.88 24.00 -29.54
C TYR A 67 12.59 23.66 -30.33
N ALA A 68 11.90 24.68 -30.85
CA ALA A 68 10.71 24.51 -31.67
C ALA A 68 11.04 23.82 -33.02
N ALA A 69 12.18 24.16 -33.64
CA ALA A 69 12.67 23.50 -34.85
C ALA A 69 13.07 22.04 -34.60
N GLN A 70 13.71 21.72 -33.47
CA GLN A 70 14.01 20.36 -33.06
C GLN A 70 12.75 19.53 -32.82
N ARG A 71 11.72 20.15 -32.26
CA ARG A 71 10.41 19.51 -32.04
C ARG A 71 9.59 19.38 -33.32
N SER A 72 9.71 20.31 -34.27
CA SER A 72 9.06 20.23 -35.59
C SER A 72 9.77 19.26 -36.55
N MET A 73 11.07 19.04 -36.40
CA MET A 73 11.79 17.99 -37.14
C MET A 73 11.46 16.58 -36.65
N SER A 74 11.02 16.43 -35.39
CA SER A 74 10.48 15.19 -34.86
C SER A 74 9.00 14.95 -35.22
N SER A 75 8.28 16.00 -35.68
CA SER A 75 6.91 15.92 -36.21
C SER A 75 6.96 16.08 -37.75
N GLY A 76 7.19 14.98 -38.43
CA GLY A 76 7.22 14.93 -39.87
C GLY A 76 5.96 15.48 -40.55
N SER A 77 6.20 16.34 -41.52
CA SER A 77 5.34 16.78 -42.61
C SER A 77 3.86 17.13 -42.34
N LEU A 78 3.51 18.37 -42.61
CA LEU A 78 2.18 18.98 -42.52
C LEU A 78 1.04 18.24 -43.28
N PHE A 79 1.33 17.26 -44.13
CA PHE A 79 0.34 16.44 -44.82
C PHE A 79 0.15 15.04 -44.25
N GLY A 80 0.95 14.63 -43.24
CA GLY A 80 0.78 13.40 -42.46
C GLY A 80 -0.13 13.52 -41.25
N GLY A 81 -0.46 14.74 -40.82
CA GLY A 81 -1.04 15.05 -39.50
C GLY A 81 -2.41 14.43 -39.21
N GLU A 82 -3.30 14.35 -40.18
CA GLU A 82 -4.64 13.76 -39.96
C GLU A 82 -4.61 12.24 -39.83
N ARG A 83 -3.83 11.55 -40.63
CA ARG A 83 -3.66 10.09 -40.53
C ARG A 83 -2.93 9.71 -39.25
N GLU A 84 -1.99 10.51 -38.81
CA GLU A 84 -1.23 10.27 -37.59
C GLU A 84 -2.07 10.61 -36.33
N ARG A 85 -2.84 11.71 -36.38
CA ARG A 85 -3.87 12.03 -35.36
C ARG A 85 -4.94 10.94 -35.26
N ALA A 86 -5.44 10.43 -36.41
CA ALA A 86 -6.38 9.31 -36.43
C ALA A 86 -5.77 8.01 -35.86
N LYS A 87 -4.53 7.68 -36.21
CA LYS A 87 -3.81 6.54 -35.63
C LYS A 87 -3.56 6.70 -34.13
N ASN A 88 -3.21 7.89 -33.68
CA ASN A 88 -2.99 8.19 -32.26
C ASN A 88 -4.33 8.13 -31.47
N LYS A 89 -5.41 8.68 -32.02
CA LYS A 89 -6.76 8.56 -31.47
C LYS A 89 -7.19 7.09 -31.39
N GLN A 90 -6.94 6.30 -32.43
CA GLN A 90 -7.24 4.86 -32.44
C GLN A 90 -6.41 4.08 -31.40
N LYS A 91 -5.10 4.40 -31.25
CA LYS A 91 -4.24 3.82 -30.20
C LYS A 91 -4.74 4.21 -28.80
N PHE A 92 -5.16 5.47 -28.61
CA PHE A 92 -5.72 5.93 -27.35
C PHE A 92 -7.02 5.21 -27.02
N CYS A 93 -7.99 5.14 -27.96
CA CYS A 93 -9.25 4.40 -27.77
C CYS A 93 -9.00 2.92 -27.44
N ARG A 94 -8.08 2.26 -28.14
CA ARG A 94 -7.70 0.87 -27.85
C ARG A 94 -7.12 0.73 -26.43
N ARG A 95 -6.33 1.69 -25.98
CA ARG A 95 -5.74 1.69 -24.63
C ARG A 95 -6.81 1.86 -23.56
N GLN A 96 -7.76 2.77 -23.77
CA GLN A 96 -8.91 2.95 -22.87
C GLN A 96 -9.81 1.71 -22.83
N LEU A 97 -10.13 1.14 -24.00
CA LEU A 97 -10.94 -0.08 -24.05
C LEU A 97 -10.27 -1.26 -23.33
N LYS A 98 -8.95 -1.44 -23.50
CA LYS A 98 -8.19 -2.44 -22.75
C LYS A 98 -8.21 -2.18 -21.24
N ALA A 99 -8.14 -0.91 -20.79
CA ALA A 99 -8.22 -0.59 -19.38
C ALA A 99 -9.61 -0.92 -18.80
N VAL A 100 -10.68 -0.56 -19.49
CA VAL A 100 -12.04 -0.90 -19.09
C VAL A 100 -12.25 -2.41 -19.09
N SER A 101 -11.80 -3.13 -20.11
CA SER A 101 -11.93 -4.60 -20.16
C SER A 101 -11.19 -5.28 -19.02
N PHE A 102 -10.02 -4.75 -18.61
CA PHE A 102 -9.28 -5.23 -17.44
C PHE A 102 -10.08 -5.04 -16.15
N LEU A 103 -10.65 -3.85 -15.94
CA LEU A 103 -11.42 -3.52 -14.74
C LEU A 103 -12.72 -4.36 -14.63
N VAL A 104 -13.39 -4.56 -15.75
CA VAL A 104 -14.57 -5.44 -15.81
C VAL A 104 -14.18 -6.89 -15.53
N LEU A 105 -13.07 -7.36 -16.11
CA LEU A 105 -12.59 -8.74 -15.88
C LEU A 105 -12.26 -8.98 -14.42
N LEU A 106 -11.71 -7.99 -13.70
CA LEU A 106 -11.50 -8.10 -12.26
C LEU A 106 -12.80 -8.35 -11.50
N GLY A 107 -13.87 -7.65 -11.85
CA GLY A 107 -15.19 -7.88 -11.26
C GLY A 107 -15.77 -9.25 -11.61
N VAL A 108 -15.61 -9.66 -12.88
CA VAL A 108 -16.06 -10.99 -13.36
C VAL A 108 -15.38 -12.12 -12.60
N ILE A 109 -14.11 -11.96 -12.25
CA ILE A 109 -13.38 -12.95 -11.43
C ILE A 109 -13.79 -12.84 -9.95
N GLY A 110 -13.90 -11.59 -9.44
CA GLY A 110 -14.13 -11.34 -8.01
C GLY A 110 -15.47 -11.88 -7.49
N GLY A 111 -16.58 -11.64 -8.21
CA GLY A 111 -17.90 -12.12 -7.75
C GLY A 111 -17.97 -13.64 -7.54
N PRO A 112 -17.70 -14.47 -8.58
CA PRO A 112 -17.74 -15.93 -8.46
C PRO A 112 -16.71 -16.50 -7.49
N LEU A 113 -15.50 -15.93 -7.42
CA LEU A 113 -14.46 -16.38 -6.49
C LEU A 113 -14.90 -16.18 -5.03
N ASN A 114 -15.50 -15.03 -4.71
CA ASN A 114 -16.06 -14.82 -3.37
C ASN A 114 -17.17 -15.80 -3.05
N TYR A 115 -18.11 -16.00 -4.00
CA TYR A 115 -19.19 -16.97 -3.82
C TYR A 115 -18.64 -18.38 -3.56
N GLY A 116 -17.64 -18.83 -4.31
CA GLY A 116 -16.99 -20.13 -4.13
C GLY A 116 -16.37 -20.27 -2.73
N ILE A 117 -15.58 -19.28 -2.29
CA ILE A 117 -14.98 -19.31 -0.94
C ILE A 117 -16.07 -19.37 0.13
N ARG A 118 -17.10 -18.51 0.04
CA ARG A 118 -18.21 -18.51 1.02
C ARG A 118 -18.97 -19.83 1.04
N SER A 119 -19.23 -20.43 -0.12
CA SER A 119 -19.96 -21.70 -0.22
C SER A 119 -19.18 -22.84 0.45
N VAL A 120 -17.86 -22.90 0.26
CA VAL A 120 -17.02 -23.91 0.93
C VAL A 120 -16.96 -23.66 2.44
N CYS A 121 -16.78 -22.41 2.88
CA CYS A 121 -16.82 -22.07 4.31
C CYS A 121 -18.15 -22.49 4.95
N GLN A 122 -19.27 -22.18 4.29
CA GLN A 122 -20.60 -22.56 4.77
C GLN A 122 -20.75 -24.05 4.82
N GLY A 123 -20.29 -24.78 3.79
CA GLY A 123 -20.34 -26.25 3.78
C GLY A 123 -19.56 -26.91 4.94
N LEU A 124 -18.43 -26.31 5.35
CA LEU A 124 -17.70 -26.81 6.54
C LEU A 124 -18.46 -26.55 7.84
N LEU A 125 -19.13 -25.38 7.95
CA LEU A 125 -19.97 -25.08 9.12
C LEU A 125 -21.22 -25.97 9.15
N ASP A 126 -21.87 -26.20 8.00
CA ASP A 126 -23.04 -27.12 7.88
C ASP A 126 -22.67 -28.55 8.21
N LEU A 127 -21.46 -29.00 7.83
CA LEU A 127 -20.93 -30.31 8.23
C LEU A 127 -20.82 -30.42 9.75
N ARG A 128 -20.26 -29.41 10.40
CA ARG A 128 -20.17 -29.33 11.87
C ARG A 128 -21.56 -29.41 12.51
N ASP A 129 -22.50 -28.60 12.01
CA ASP A 129 -23.84 -28.47 12.58
C ASP A 129 -24.63 -29.78 12.37
N THR A 130 -24.41 -30.47 11.24
CA THR A 130 -24.98 -31.81 10.99
C THR A 130 -24.44 -32.85 11.97
N MET A 131 -23.13 -32.90 12.20
CA MET A 131 -22.50 -33.80 13.18
C MET A 131 -23.01 -33.55 14.60
N VAL A 132 -23.13 -32.28 14.98
CA VAL A 132 -23.67 -31.86 16.30
C VAL A 132 -25.16 -32.29 16.42
N GLY A 133 -25.96 -32.13 15.35
CA GLY A 133 -27.38 -32.47 15.32
C GLY A 133 -27.67 -33.98 15.45
N GLN A 134 -26.79 -34.81 14.89
CA GLN A 134 -26.89 -36.28 14.97
C GLN A 134 -26.54 -36.83 16.36
N THR A 135 -25.91 -36.05 17.20
CA THR A 135 -25.42 -36.48 18.51
C THR A 135 -26.41 -36.10 19.61
N THR A 136 -26.76 -37.01 20.48
CA THR A 136 -27.73 -36.81 21.56
C THR A 136 -27.11 -36.29 22.86
N SER A 137 -25.85 -36.63 23.10
CA SER A 137 -25.15 -36.27 24.35
C SER A 137 -24.56 -34.87 24.27
N GLU A 138 -24.90 -33.97 25.21
CA GLU A 138 -24.37 -32.59 25.27
C GLU A 138 -22.82 -32.51 25.37
N PRO A 139 -22.13 -33.35 26.19
CA PRO A 139 -20.67 -33.36 26.21
C PRO A 139 -20.06 -33.75 24.83
N ALA A 140 -20.69 -34.71 24.14
CA ALA A 140 -20.23 -35.13 22.81
C ALA A 140 -20.45 -34.02 21.76
N ARG A 141 -21.60 -33.33 21.82
CA ARG A 141 -21.84 -32.14 20.97
C ARG A 141 -20.78 -31.06 21.17
N TYR A 142 -20.45 -30.77 22.43
CA TYR A 142 -19.38 -29.82 22.77
C TYR A 142 -18.01 -30.27 22.22
N CYS A 143 -17.69 -31.59 22.38
CA CYS A 143 -16.42 -32.12 21.86
C CYS A 143 -16.36 -32.04 20.32
N ILE A 144 -17.45 -32.33 19.61
CA ILE A 144 -17.54 -32.24 18.16
C ILE A 144 -17.36 -30.79 17.73
N TRP A 145 -18.07 -29.83 18.36
CA TRP A 145 -18.00 -28.40 18.06
C TRP A 145 -16.59 -27.88 18.23
N THR A 146 -16.00 -28.07 19.40
CA THR A 146 -14.67 -27.59 19.72
C THR A 146 -13.58 -28.32 18.93
N GLY A 147 -13.74 -29.64 18.74
CA GLY A 147 -12.85 -30.50 17.95
C GLY A 147 -12.78 -30.03 16.49
N HIS A 148 -13.93 -29.75 15.87
CA HIS A 148 -13.98 -29.17 14.52
C HIS A 148 -13.20 -27.85 14.44
N THR A 149 -13.43 -26.93 15.39
CA THR A 149 -12.72 -25.65 15.44
C THR A 149 -11.20 -25.85 15.55
N VAL A 150 -10.74 -26.75 16.41
CA VAL A 150 -9.32 -27.09 16.59
C VAL A 150 -8.71 -27.70 15.34
N VAL A 151 -9.35 -28.70 14.75
CA VAL A 151 -8.82 -29.42 13.59
C VAL A 151 -8.65 -28.47 12.40
N PHE A 152 -9.68 -27.71 12.03
CA PHE A 152 -9.58 -26.82 10.88
C PHE A 152 -8.67 -25.63 11.16
N SER A 153 -8.55 -25.14 12.39
CA SER A 153 -7.56 -24.13 12.76
C SER A 153 -6.13 -24.66 12.61
N LEU A 154 -5.85 -25.88 13.02
CA LEU A 154 -4.54 -26.52 12.83
C LEU A 154 -4.22 -26.74 11.35
N VAL A 155 -5.17 -27.22 10.55
CA VAL A 155 -4.99 -27.35 9.09
C VAL A 155 -4.69 -25.99 8.46
N GLY A 156 -5.45 -24.94 8.80
CA GLY A 156 -5.22 -23.59 8.32
C GLY A 156 -3.86 -23.02 8.72
N LEU A 157 -3.41 -23.30 9.94
CA LEU A 157 -2.08 -22.92 10.42
C LEU A 157 -0.97 -23.63 9.61
N LEU A 158 -1.10 -24.94 9.38
CA LEU A 158 -0.13 -25.73 8.60
C LEU A 158 -0.04 -25.22 7.16
N ILE A 159 -1.18 -24.97 6.51
CA ILE A 159 -1.23 -24.39 5.16
C ILE A 159 -0.54 -23.02 5.14
N THR A 160 -0.81 -22.16 6.12
CA THR A 160 -0.24 -20.81 6.17
C THR A 160 1.29 -20.84 6.36
N ARG A 161 1.87 -21.91 6.90
CA ARG A 161 3.34 -22.04 7.00
C ARG A 161 4.05 -22.20 5.67
N ILE A 162 3.35 -22.69 4.63
CA ILE A 162 3.92 -22.77 3.27
C ILE A 162 4.24 -21.37 2.72
N ALA A 163 3.37 -20.39 2.99
CA ALA A 163 3.60 -19.00 2.63
C ALA A 163 3.19 -18.07 3.80
N PRO A 164 4.12 -17.79 4.75
CA PRO A 164 3.81 -17.03 5.96
C PRO A 164 3.30 -15.61 5.70
N VAL A 165 3.61 -15.04 4.54
CA VAL A 165 3.13 -13.72 4.09
C VAL A 165 1.60 -13.73 3.87
N ALA A 166 0.99 -14.88 3.67
CA ALA A 166 -0.46 -15.02 3.58
C ALA A 166 -1.19 -14.79 4.91
N ALA A 167 -0.50 -14.77 6.05
CA ALA A 167 -1.12 -14.55 7.35
C ALA A 167 -1.74 -13.16 7.50
N GLY A 168 -2.75 -13.05 8.38
CA GLY A 168 -3.43 -11.79 8.69
C GLY A 168 -4.39 -11.30 7.61
N SER A 169 -4.81 -10.05 7.72
CA SER A 169 -5.79 -9.42 6.83
C SER A 169 -5.23 -9.16 5.42
N GLY A 170 -4.02 -8.61 5.30
CA GLY A 170 -3.46 -8.14 4.03
C GLY A 170 -3.81 -6.68 3.69
N VAL A 171 -4.90 -6.11 4.23
CA VAL A 171 -5.25 -4.69 4.01
C VAL A 171 -4.16 -3.77 4.55
N SER A 172 -3.63 -4.08 5.73
CA SER A 172 -2.55 -3.32 6.35
C SER A 172 -1.33 -3.22 5.44
N GLN A 173 -0.89 -4.34 4.86
CA GLN A 173 0.24 -4.39 3.93
C GLN A 173 -0.09 -3.68 2.61
N MET A 174 -1.33 -3.82 2.10
CA MET A 174 -1.77 -3.08 0.91
C MET A 174 -1.73 -1.58 1.14
N LYS A 175 -2.10 -1.10 2.32
CA LYS A 175 -1.96 0.32 2.70
C LYS A 175 -0.51 0.77 2.55
N ALA A 176 0.45 0.00 3.09
CA ALA A 176 1.88 0.31 2.95
C ALA A 176 2.35 0.30 1.48
N ILE A 177 1.90 -0.65 0.66
CA ILE A 177 2.25 -0.73 -0.77
C ILE A 177 1.68 0.45 -1.55
N LEU A 178 0.44 0.84 -1.28
CA LEU A 178 -0.22 1.96 -1.97
C LEU A 178 0.35 3.32 -1.54
N THR A 179 0.98 3.41 -0.37
CA THR A 179 1.73 4.60 0.06
C THR A 179 3.14 4.68 -0.53
N GLY A 180 3.61 3.66 -1.27
CA GLY A 180 4.87 3.71 -2.00
C GLY A 180 5.94 2.71 -1.57
N ILE A 181 5.68 1.90 -0.54
CA ILE A 181 6.63 0.87 -0.10
C ILE A 181 6.81 -0.19 -1.21
N ASP A 182 8.05 -0.49 -1.58
CA ASP A 182 8.34 -1.56 -2.55
C ASP A 182 8.09 -2.94 -1.91
N PRO A 183 7.09 -3.70 -2.40
CA PRO A 183 6.80 -5.02 -1.86
C PRO A 183 7.92 -6.03 -2.07
N ARG A 184 8.84 -5.80 -3.01
CA ARG A 184 9.97 -6.71 -3.27
C ARG A 184 11.00 -6.66 -2.15
N LEU A 185 11.20 -5.49 -1.53
CA LEU A 185 12.19 -5.29 -0.47
C LEU A 185 11.62 -5.64 0.91
N TYR A 186 10.38 -5.22 1.21
CA TYR A 186 9.82 -5.29 2.55
C TYR A 186 8.81 -6.42 2.76
N LEU A 187 8.21 -6.92 1.69
CA LEU A 187 7.17 -7.96 1.72
C LEU A 187 7.43 -9.01 0.61
N PRO A 188 8.58 -9.70 0.63
CA PRO A 188 8.91 -10.67 -0.40
C PRO A 188 7.84 -11.77 -0.47
N GLY A 189 7.43 -12.13 -1.68
CA GLY A 189 6.40 -13.14 -1.90
C GLY A 189 4.94 -12.68 -1.71
N TYR A 190 4.70 -11.40 -1.39
CA TYR A 190 3.34 -10.89 -1.13
C TYR A 190 2.38 -11.09 -2.31
N PHE A 191 2.86 -10.96 -3.54
CA PHE A 191 2.08 -11.16 -4.77
C PHE A 191 2.31 -12.51 -5.45
N ASP A 192 2.95 -13.48 -4.81
CA ASP A 192 3.23 -14.77 -5.42
C ASP A 192 1.97 -15.63 -5.55
N PHE A 193 1.93 -16.49 -6.56
CA PHE A 193 0.82 -17.41 -6.78
C PHE A 193 0.65 -18.41 -5.62
N ALA A 194 1.76 -18.86 -5.03
CA ALA A 194 1.71 -19.71 -3.83
C ALA A 194 0.99 -19.00 -2.67
N THR A 195 1.24 -17.71 -2.49
CA THR A 195 0.56 -16.89 -1.47
C THR A 195 -0.94 -16.77 -1.77
N LEU A 196 -1.35 -16.70 -3.04
CA LEU A 196 -2.77 -16.71 -3.43
C LEU A 196 -3.46 -17.98 -2.97
N VAL A 197 -2.89 -19.14 -3.34
CA VAL A 197 -3.47 -20.45 -3.00
C VAL A 197 -3.53 -20.64 -1.48
N VAL A 198 -2.43 -20.36 -0.79
CA VAL A 198 -2.36 -20.46 0.68
C VAL A 198 -3.35 -19.49 1.35
N LYS A 199 -3.52 -18.28 0.80
CA LYS A 199 -4.47 -17.28 1.33
C LYS A 199 -5.92 -17.78 1.20
N VAL A 200 -6.29 -18.32 0.05
CA VAL A 200 -7.66 -18.87 -0.18
C VAL A 200 -7.92 -20.06 0.72
N LEU A 201 -7.04 -21.06 0.72
CA LEU A 201 -7.24 -22.27 1.52
C LEU A 201 -7.17 -21.98 3.03
N GLY A 202 -6.20 -21.15 3.45
CA GLY A 202 -6.09 -20.75 4.85
C GLY A 202 -7.30 -19.93 5.32
N LEU A 203 -7.87 -19.07 4.47
CA LEU A 203 -9.10 -18.32 4.77
C LEU A 203 -10.31 -19.27 4.91
N ILE A 204 -10.46 -20.22 4.00
CA ILE A 204 -11.51 -21.26 4.09
C ILE A 204 -11.40 -22.02 5.42
N CYS A 205 -10.18 -22.42 5.80
CA CYS A 205 -9.96 -23.12 7.06
C CYS A 205 -10.23 -22.23 8.29
N SER A 206 -9.80 -20.96 8.30
CA SER A 206 -10.00 -20.09 9.47
C SER A 206 -11.47 -19.73 9.71
N VAL A 207 -12.20 -19.41 8.64
CA VAL A 207 -13.62 -19.06 8.72
C VAL A 207 -14.48 -20.33 8.87
N GLY A 208 -14.17 -21.38 8.10
CA GLY A 208 -14.85 -22.67 8.17
C GLY A 208 -14.63 -23.41 9.50
N ALA A 209 -13.54 -23.12 10.23
CA ALA A 209 -13.37 -23.58 11.61
C ALA A 209 -14.39 -22.97 12.58
N GLY A 210 -15.02 -21.87 12.25
CA GLY A 210 -15.90 -21.11 13.15
C GLY A 210 -15.14 -20.18 14.09
N LEU A 211 -13.92 -19.77 13.75
CA LEU A 211 -13.22 -18.71 14.49
C LEU A 211 -13.95 -17.39 14.33
N VAL A 212 -13.87 -16.53 15.35
CA VAL A 212 -14.44 -15.17 15.32
C VAL A 212 -13.56 -14.26 14.47
N VAL A 213 -13.61 -14.48 13.15
CA VAL A 213 -12.86 -13.73 12.14
C VAL A 213 -13.73 -13.53 10.89
N GLY A 214 -13.41 -12.54 10.09
CA GLY A 214 -14.09 -12.26 8.82
C GLY A 214 -13.25 -12.67 7.60
N THR A 215 -13.81 -12.42 6.41
CA THR A 215 -13.19 -12.73 5.12
C THR A 215 -12.57 -11.50 4.44
N GLU A 216 -12.97 -10.29 4.85
CA GLU A 216 -12.91 -9.06 4.05
C GLU A 216 -11.46 -8.65 3.71
N GLY A 217 -10.63 -8.53 4.72
CA GLY A 217 -9.25 -8.11 4.51
C GLY A 217 -8.46 -9.11 3.68
N ALA A 218 -8.63 -10.39 3.97
CA ALA A 218 -7.98 -11.46 3.22
C ALA A 218 -8.41 -11.46 1.75
N TYR A 219 -9.68 -11.14 1.48
CA TYR A 219 -10.21 -11.09 0.13
C TYR A 219 -9.66 -9.91 -0.68
N VAL A 220 -9.48 -8.74 -0.06
CA VAL A 220 -8.80 -7.59 -0.68
C VAL A 220 -7.38 -7.98 -1.13
N HIS A 221 -6.64 -8.73 -0.31
CA HIS A 221 -5.33 -9.25 -0.69
C HIS A 221 -5.41 -10.23 -1.85
N ILE A 222 -6.35 -11.18 -1.82
CA ILE A 222 -6.60 -12.14 -2.90
C ILE A 222 -6.80 -11.40 -4.23
N MET A 223 -7.68 -10.40 -4.26
CA MET A 223 -7.95 -9.60 -5.47
C MET A 223 -6.74 -8.79 -5.92
N SER A 224 -5.92 -8.33 -5.00
CA SER A 224 -4.66 -7.63 -5.31
C SER A 224 -3.63 -8.56 -5.96
N ILE A 225 -3.52 -9.82 -5.51
CA ILE A 225 -2.66 -10.84 -6.14
C ILE A 225 -3.19 -11.20 -7.54
N VAL A 226 -4.49 -11.43 -7.67
CA VAL A 226 -5.13 -11.69 -8.98
C VAL A 226 -4.83 -10.56 -9.96
N THR A 227 -4.98 -9.31 -9.52
CA THR A 227 -4.64 -8.12 -10.31
C THR A 227 -3.18 -8.12 -10.75
N HIS A 228 -2.27 -8.43 -9.84
CA HIS A 228 -0.84 -8.49 -10.13
C HIS A 228 -0.51 -9.53 -11.22
N HIS A 229 -1.10 -10.73 -11.13
CA HIS A 229 -0.89 -11.77 -12.14
C HIS A 229 -1.56 -11.42 -13.48
N LEU A 230 -2.75 -10.83 -13.44
CA LEU A 230 -3.45 -10.39 -14.65
C LEU A 230 -2.65 -9.32 -15.41
N LEU A 231 -1.98 -8.40 -14.70
CA LEU A 231 -1.09 -7.38 -15.28
C LEU A 231 0.14 -7.97 -15.97
N ARG A 232 0.57 -9.17 -15.59
CA ARG A 232 1.67 -9.91 -16.24
C ARG A 232 1.22 -10.69 -17.47
N SER A 233 -0.08 -10.85 -17.67
CA SER A 233 -0.62 -11.53 -18.86
C SER A 233 -0.23 -10.77 -20.14
N PRO A 234 0.03 -11.46 -21.26
CA PRO A 234 0.35 -10.84 -22.57
C PRO A 234 -0.68 -9.81 -23.04
N LEU A 235 -1.96 -9.99 -22.65
CA LEU A 235 -3.04 -9.07 -22.99
C LEU A 235 -2.88 -7.68 -22.37
N TYR A 236 -2.33 -7.62 -21.14
CA TYR A 236 -2.32 -6.42 -20.29
C TYR A 236 -0.91 -5.95 -19.89
N CYS A 237 0.15 -6.61 -20.32
CA CYS A 237 1.54 -6.30 -19.92
C CYS A 237 1.95 -4.85 -20.21
N GLY A 238 1.34 -4.20 -21.21
CA GLY A 238 1.57 -2.78 -21.51
C GLY A 238 1.15 -1.78 -20.41
N PHE A 239 0.32 -2.20 -19.46
CA PHE A 239 -0.03 -1.37 -18.28
C PHE A 239 0.98 -1.53 -17.14
N SER A 240 1.75 -2.61 -17.13
CA SER A 240 2.75 -2.90 -16.08
C SER A 240 4.01 -2.03 -16.19
N SER A 241 4.26 -1.42 -17.36
CA SER A 241 5.47 -0.63 -17.63
C SER A 241 5.56 0.68 -16.83
N HIS A 242 4.44 1.22 -16.40
CA HIS A 242 4.38 2.47 -15.62
C HIS A 242 3.97 2.19 -14.17
N LEU A 243 4.83 2.57 -13.22
CA LEU A 243 4.59 2.38 -11.78
C LEU A 243 3.23 2.97 -11.35
N ASN A 244 2.93 4.21 -11.76
CA ASN A 244 1.65 4.86 -11.43
C ASN A 244 0.44 4.09 -11.96
N GLY A 245 0.51 3.55 -13.19
CA GLY A 245 -0.59 2.74 -13.76
C GLY A 245 -0.83 1.46 -12.95
N ARG A 246 0.24 0.79 -12.55
CA ARG A 246 0.16 -0.44 -11.73
C ARG A 246 -0.51 -0.19 -10.38
N ILE A 247 -0.15 0.90 -9.70
CA ILE A 247 -0.69 1.22 -8.38
C ILE A 247 -2.15 1.66 -8.47
N GLN A 248 -2.52 2.39 -9.51
CA GLN A 248 -3.92 2.72 -9.78
C GLN A 248 -4.80 1.47 -9.93
N LEU A 249 -4.30 0.45 -10.65
CA LEU A 249 -5.02 -0.80 -10.82
C LEU A 249 -5.04 -1.66 -9.55
N LEU A 250 -4.02 -1.58 -8.70
CA LEU A 250 -4.02 -2.19 -7.36
C LEU A 250 -5.03 -1.51 -6.41
N ALA A 251 -5.17 -0.18 -6.48
CA ALA A 251 -6.22 0.53 -5.74
C ALA A 251 -7.62 0.11 -6.20
N ALA A 252 -7.82 -0.06 -7.52
CA ALA A 252 -9.06 -0.61 -8.07
C ALA A 252 -9.31 -2.07 -7.63
N ALA A 253 -8.25 -2.86 -7.43
CA ALA A 253 -8.35 -4.21 -6.87
C ALA A 253 -8.88 -4.20 -5.43
N CYS A 254 -8.46 -3.23 -4.61
CA CYS A 254 -9.02 -3.08 -3.26
C CYS A 254 -10.51 -2.74 -3.31
N ALA A 255 -10.92 -1.84 -4.20
CA ALA A 255 -12.33 -1.48 -4.36
C ALA A 255 -13.19 -2.67 -4.81
N VAL A 256 -12.76 -3.43 -5.83
CA VAL A 256 -13.47 -4.63 -6.28
C VAL A 256 -13.48 -5.73 -5.23
N GLY A 257 -12.41 -5.84 -4.43
CA GLY A 257 -12.33 -6.80 -3.34
C GLY A 257 -13.45 -6.58 -2.31
N VAL A 258 -13.65 -5.34 -1.86
CA VAL A 258 -14.72 -4.99 -0.92
C VAL A 258 -16.10 -5.07 -1.58
N SER A 259 -16.24 -4.52 -2.79
CA SER A 259 -17.52 -4.50 -3.51
C SER A 259 -18.02 -5.92 -3.84
N SER A 260 -17.13 -6.84 -4.23
CA SER A 260 -17.50 -8.24 -4.51
C SER A 260 -17.90 -9.01 -3.25
N LEU A 261 -17.50 -8.57 -2.06
CA LEU A 261 -17.89 -9.22 -0.79
C LEU A 261 -19.30 -8.81 -0.36
N PHE A 262 -19.56 -7.51 -0.43
CA PHE A 262 -20.75 -6.91 0.17
C PHE A 262 -21.83 -6.51 -0.83
N SER A 263 -21.57 -6.68 -2.13
CA SER A 263 -22.42 -6.10 -3.20
C SER A 263 -22.62 -4.59 -3.04
N SER A 264 -21.58 -3.90 -2.54
CA SER A 264 -21.57 -2.50 -2.17
C SER A 264 -20.57 -1.75 -3.07
N PRO A 265 -20.99 -1.24 -4.25
CA PRO A 265 -20.07 -0.59 -5.17
C PRO A 265 -19.60 0.78 -4.67
N ILE A 266 -20.48 1.60 -4.10
CA ILE A 266 -20.13 2.93 -3.59
C ILE A 266 -19.26 2.78 -2.34
N GLY A 267 -19.74 2.00 -1.37
CA GLY A 267 -19.01 1.74 -0.14
C GLY A 267 -17.65 1.09 -0.38
N GLY A 268 -17.54 0.18 -1.36
CA GLY A 268 -16.28 -0.46 -1.73
C GLY A 268 -15.23 0.52 -2.27
N VAL A 269 -15.63 1.48 -3.11
CA VAL A 269 -14.75 2.55 -3.60
C VAL A 269 -14.32 3.47 -2.46
N LEU A 270 -15.28 3.95 -1.66
CA LEU A 270 -14.99 4.85 -0.54
C LEU A 270 -14.07 4.17 0.49
N PHE A 271 -14.32 2.90 0.82
CA PHE A 271 -13.47 2.13 1.74
C PHE A 271 -12.05 1.98 1.21
N SER A 272 -11.89 1.73 -0.09
CA SER A 272 -10.57 1.66 -0.71
C SER A 272 -9.83 2.99 -0.64
N MET A 273 -10.54 4.13 -0.67
CA MET A 273 -9.95 5.46 -0.53
C MET A 273 -9.54 5.74 0.92
N GLU A 274 -10.41 5.45 1.88
CA GLU A 274 -10.19 5.81 3.29
C GLU A 274 -9.20 4.88 4.00
N VAL A 275 -9.28 3.57 3.74
CA VAL A 275 -8.51 2.57 4.49
C VAL A 275 -7.20 2.21 3.83
N THR A 276 -7.17 2.15 2.49
CA THR A 276 -5.97 1.65 1.80
C THR A 276 -5.08 2.74 1.22
N ALA A 277 -5.52 3.98 1.11
CA ALA A 277 -4.73 5.07 0.54
C ALA A 277 -4.57 6.22 1.55
N THR A 278 -3.35 6.71 1.74
CA THR A 278 -3.11 7.95 2.49
C THR A 278 -3.49 9.17 1.66
N TYR A 279 -3.14 9.16 0.36
CA TYR A 279 -3.56 10.14 -0.63
C TYR A 279 -4.15 9.43 -1.85
N TYR A 280 -5.32 9.87 -2.30
CA TYR A 280 -6.02 9.26 -3.41
C TYR A 280 -6.08 10.18 -4.62
N LEU A 281 -5.57 9.72 -5.75
CA LEU A 281 -5.63 10.46 -7.01
C LEU A 281 -7.05 10.39 -7.59
N MET A 282 -7.68 11.54 -7.84
CA MET A 282 -9.04 11.61 -8.42
C MET A 282 -9.16 10.85 -9.74
N SER A 283 -8.09 10.76 -10.54
CA SER A 283 -8.06 9.97 -11.77
C SER A 283 -8.29 8.46 -11.56
N ASN A 284 -8.14 7.97 -10.33
CA ASN A 284 -8.38 6.57 -9.98
C ASN A 284 -9.83 6.28 -9.65
N TYR A 285 -10.61 7.32 -9.32
CA TYR A 285 -12.01 7.19 -8.88
C TYR A 285 -12.86 6.43 -9.88
N VAL A 286 -12.88 6.87 -11.14
CA VAL A 286 -13.66 6.22 -12.20
C VAL A 286 -13.23 4.77 -12.42
N LYS A 287 -11.93 4.47 -12.37
CA LYS A 287 -11.41 3.11 -12.53
C LYS A 287 -11.84 2.19 -11.40
N ALA A 288 -11.74 2.67 -10.16
CA ALA A 288 -12.22 1.95 -8.99
C ALA A 288 -13.72 1.71 -9.06
N PHE A 289 -14.49 2.71 -9.52
CA PHE A 289 -15.94 2.60 -9.65
C PHE A 289 -16.36 1.55 -10.70
N VAL A 290 -15.74 1.55 -11.88
CA VAL A 290 -16.01 0.55 -12.94
C VAL A 290 -15.73 -0.87 -12.41
N SER A 291 -14.61 -1.07 -11.73
CA SER A 291 -14.27 -2.40 -11.18
C SER A 291 -15.21 -2.80 -10.04
N ALA A 292 -15.57 -1.87 -9.16
CA ALA A 292 -16.45 -2.14 -8.03
C ALA A 292 -17.88 -2.49 -8.49
N VAL A 293 -18.43 -1.73 -9.43
CA VAL A 293 -19.77 -2.02 -10.01
C VAL A 293 -19.77 -3.38 -10.69
N SER A 294 -18.75 -3.68 -11.51
CA SER A 294 -18.67 -4.99 -12.18
C SER A 294 -18.57 -6.14 -11.15
N GLY A 295 -17.84 -5.96 -10.04
CA GLY A 295 -17.76 -6.94 -8.96
C GLY A 295 -19.08 -7.19 -8.25
N ALA A 296 -19.80 -6.10 -7.91
CA ALA A 296 -21.13 -6.20 -7.29
C ALA A 296 -22.14 -6.88 -8.19
N VAL A 297 -22.18 -6.51 -9.48
CA VAL A 297 -23.08 -7.12 -10.47
C VAL A 297 -22.78 -8.61 -10.64
N MET A 298 -21.50 -8.97 -10.74
CA MET A 298 -21.12 -10.38 -10.91
C MET A 298 -21.41 -11.23 -9.67
N LEU A 299 -21.25 -10.68 -8.47
CA LEU A 299 -21.66 -11.37 -7.24
C LEU A 299 -23.18 -11.63 -7.27
N ARG A 300 -23.99 -10.62 -7.56
CA ARG A 300 -25.46 -10.76 -7.63
C ARG A 300 -25.87 -11.78 -8.71
N LEU A 301 -25.27 -11.69 -9.89
CA LEU A 301 -25.51 -12.64 -10.96
C LEU A 301 -25.18 -14.08 -10.54
N THR A 302 -24.04 -14.27 -9.87
CA THR A 302 -23.62 -15.59 -9.36
C THR A 302 -24.60 -16.13 -8.33
N LEU A 303 -25.12 -15.28 -7.42
CA LEU A 303 -26.13 -15.66 -6.42
C LEU A 303 -27.45 -16.07 -7.08
N VAL A 304 -27.89 -15.33 -8.12
CA VAL A 304 -29.12 -15.69 -8.87
C VAL A 304 -28.96 -17.02 -9.60
N LEU A 305 -27.82 -17.23 -10.29
CA LEU A 305 -27.54 -18.48 -11.00
C LEU A 305 -27.43 -19.69 -10.07
N ALA A 306 -26.86 -19.49 -8.88
CA ALA A 306 -26.67 -20.58 -7.92
C ALA A 306 -27.95 -20.95 -7.14
N LYS A 307 -28.85 -19.97 -6.89
CA LYS A 307 -30.08 -20.14 -6.10
C LYS A 307 -31.34 -20.08 -6.97
N SER A 308 -31.39 -20.68 -8.09
CA SER A 308 -32.47 -20.87 -9.09
C SER A 308 -33.92 -20.31 -8.83
N THR A 309 -34.29 -19.78 -7.65
CA THR A 309 -35.70 -19.57 -7.33
C THR A 309 -36.06 -18.32 -6.46
N SER A 310 -35.17 -17.48 -6.02
CA SER A 310 -35.57 -16.38 -5.13
C SER A 310 -35.39 -14.98 -5.71
N LYS A 311 -36.50 -14.26 -5.88
CA LYS A 311 -36.52 -12.81 -6.16
C LYS A 311 -35.71 -11.97 -5.14
N GLN A 312 -35.45 -12.51 -3.95
CA GLN A 312 -34.65 -11.88 -2.88
C GLN A 312 -33.17 -11.71 -3.24
N ALA A 313 -32.61 -12.49 -4.18
CA ALA A 313 -31.21 -12.36 -4.59
C ALA A 313 -30.92 -11.09 -5.38
N THR A 314 -31.93 -10.37 -5.83
CA THR A 314 -31.80 -9.15 -6.62
C THR A 314 -31.77 -7.85 -5.80
N THR A 315 -32.22 -7.88 -4.54
CA THR A 315 -32.27 -6.71 -3.67
C THR A 315 -30.96 -6.52 -2.87
N ALA A 316 -31.00 -6.67 -1.58
CA ALA A 316 -29.84 -6.51 -0.71
C ALA A 316 -29.43 -7.86 -0.09
N ILE A 317 -28.16 -8.02 0.30
CA ILE A 317 -27.66 -9.28 0.90
C ILE A 317 -28.33 -9.55 2.26
N LEU A 318 -28.51 -8.49 3.06
CA LEU A 318 -29.18 -8.48 4.36
C LEU A 318 -30.37 -7.52 4.28
N ALA A 319 -31.32 -7.81 3.34
CA ALA A 319 -32.47 -6.95 3.17
C ALA A 319 -33.24 -6.80 4.49
N THR A 320 -33.40 -5.59 4.93
CA THR A 320 -34.23 -5.18 6.07
C THR A 320 -35.35 -4.32 5.58
N SER A 321 -36.47 -4.32 6.26
CA SER A 321 -37.60 -3.41 6.02
C SER A 321 -38.08 -2.91 7.36
N PHE A 322 -37.92 -1.64 7.58
CA PHE A 322 -38.51 -0.93 8.70
C PHE A 322 -39.76 -0.19 8.22
N GLY A 323 -40.66 0.15 9.14
CA GLY A 323 -41.88 0.92 8.83
C GLY A 323 -41.59 2.27 8.16
N GLU A 324 -42.63 2.99 7.74
CA GLU A 324 -42.48 4.24 6.99
C GLU A 324 -41.66 5.33 7.74
N SER A 325 -41.63 5.28 9.05
CA SER A 325 -40.87 6.21 9.91
C SER A 325 -40.11 5.46 11.00
N PRO A 326 -38.96 4.84 10.67
CA PRO A 326 -38.21 3.97 11.60
C PRO A 326 -37.54 4.71 12.74
N PHE A 327 -37.48 6.04 12.74
CA PHE A 327 -36.93 6.86 13.80
C PHE A 327 -37.57 8.24 13.84
N SER A 328 -37.56 8.88 15.02
CA SER A 328 -37.92 10.28 15.19
C SER A 328 -36.64 11.16 15.23
N ILE A 329 -36.77 12.41 14.76
CA ILE A 329 -35.60 13.33 14.76
C ILE A 329 -35.04 13.57 16.18
N TRP A 330 -35.87 13.44 17.19
CA TRP A 330 -35.50 13.55 18.61
C TRP A 330 -34.65 12.38 19.11
N GLU A 331 -34.60 11.26 18.36
CA GLU A 331 -33.75 10.12 18.69
C GLU A 331 -32.30 10.28 18.22
N ILE A 332 -31.98 11.26 17.37
CA ILE A 332 -30.60 11.47 16.85
C ILE A 332 -29.58 11.60 17.99
N PRO A 333 -29.82 12.35 19.08
CA PRO A 333 -28.86 12.38 20.21
C PRO A 333 -28.62 11.01 20.86
N LEU A 334 -29.62 10.12 20.83
CA LEU A 334 -29.49 8.74 21.36
C LEU A 334 -28.61 7.89 20.43
N TYR A 335 -28.74 8.03 19.11
CA TYR A 335 -27.85 7.40 18.15
C TYR A 335 -26.41 7.92 18.30
N MET A 336 -26.21 9.22 18.54
CA MET A 336 -24.92 9.79 18.83
C MET A 336 -24.32 9.25 20.13
N LEU A 337 -25.13 9.10 21.19
CA LEU A 337 -24.72 8.50 22.46
C LEU A 337 -24.32 7.03 22.27
N LEU A 338 -25.11 6.25 21.53
CA LEU A 338 -24.77 4.88 21.17
C LEU A 338 -23.42 4.83 20.46
N GLY A 339 -23.21 5.70 19.46
CA GLY A 339 -21.94 5.80 18.74
C GLY A 339 -20.78 6.14 19.68
N ALA A 340 -20.94 7.12 20.56
CA ALA A 340 -19.91 7.52 21.52
C ALA A 340 -19.49 6.36 22.45
N VAL A 341 -20.44 5.61 22.97
CA VAL A 341 -20.16 4.44 23.82
C VAL A 341 -19.44 3.35 23.03
N LEU A 342 -19.91 3.05 21.81
CA LEU A 342 -19.26 2.07 20.93
C LEU A 342 -17.84 2.48 20.52
N GLY A 343 -17.57 3.78 20.32
CA GLY A 343 -16.24 4.31 20.09
C GLY A 343 -15.26 4.06 21.23
N LEU A 344 -15.73 4.22 22.49
CA LEU A 344 -14.93 3.90 23.68
C LEU A 344 -14.67 2.38 23.81
N LEU A 345 -15.69 1.56 23.59
CA LEU A 345 -15.55 0.09 23.59
C LEU A 345 -14.61 -0.39 22.50
N CYS A 346 -14.68 0.20 21.31
CA CYS A 346 -13.76 -0.07 20.21
C CYS A 346 -12.31 0.26 20.58
N THR A 347 -12.10 1.38 21.24
CA THR A 347 -10.77 1.77 21.76
C THR A 347 -10.23 0.72 22.73
N ALA A 348 -11.06 0.24 23.67
CA ALA A 348 -10.66 -0.83 24.59
C ALA A 348 -10.30 -2.12 23.84
N MET A 349 -11.07 -2.49 22.83
CA MET A 349 -10.79 -3.63 21.97
C MET A 349 -9.45 -3.48 21.21
N ILE A 350 -9.16 -2.29 20.66
CA ILE A 350 -7.89 -2.03 19.95
C ILE A 350 -6.70 -2.08 20.92
N LYS A 351 -6.84 -1.58 22.14
CA LYS A 351 -5.81 -1.71 23.18
C LYS A 351 -5.53 -3.19 23.51
N LEU A 352 -6.59 -3.99 23.67
CA LEU A 352 -6.45 -5.42 23.88
C LEU A 352 -5.73 -6.10 22.70
N LEU A 353 -6.11 -5.76 21.46
CA LEU A 353 -5.45 -6.24 20.26
C LEU A 353 -3.95 -5.93 20.28
N ARG A 354 -3.58 -4.70 20.57
CA ARG A 354 -2.19 -4.25 20.64
C ARG A 354 -1.41 -5.08 21.66
N VAL A 355 -1.91 -5.20 22.89
CA VAL A 355 -1.27 -5.96 23.95
C VAL A 355 -1.06 -7.42 23.58
N VAL A 356 -2.09 -8.08 23.05
CA VAL A 356 -2.02 -9.51 22.65
C VAL A 356 -1.05 -9.69 21.49
N ALA A 357 -1.12 -8.84 20.48
CA ALA A 357 -0.29 -8.94 19.29
C ALA A 357 1.20 -8.64 19.59
N GLU A 358 1.49 -7.64 20.42
CA GLU A 358 2.86 -7.31 20.88
C GLU A 358 3.43 -8.44 21.74
N THR A 359 2.66 -8.95 22.70
CA THR A 359 3.08 -10.09 23.54
C THR A 359 3.45 -11.30 22.69
N ARG A 360 2.62 -11.64 21.69
CA ARG A 360 2.90 -12.73 20.75
C ARG A 360 4.15 -12.47 19.91
N ARG A 361 4.34 -11.23 19.44
CA ARG A 361 5.53 -10.83 18.70
C ARG A 361 6.79 -10.98 19.54
N ASP A 362 6.78 -10.53 20.79
CA ASP A 362 7.94 -10.55 21.66
C ASP A 362 8.29 -11.98 22.11
N LEU A 363 7.28 -12.81 22.37
CA LEU A 363 7.48 -14.24 22.62
C LEU A 363 8.09 -14.97 21.42
N ARG A 364 7.73 -14.61 20.18
CA ARG A 364 8.33 -15.17 18.95
C ARG A 364 9.78 -14.74 18.75
N LYS A 365 10.12 -13.49 19.11
CA LYS A 365 11.48 -12.96 19.03
C LYS A 365 12.40 -13.49 20.14
N SER A 366 11.85 -14.13 21.16
CA SER A 366 12.62 -14.65 22.30
C SER A 366 13.64 -15.69 21.85
N SER A 367 14.84 -15.63 22.41
CA SER A 367 15.92 -16.64 22.20
C SER A 367 15.56 -18.02 22.74
N ARG A 368 14.61 -18.13 23.67
CA ARG A 368 14.19 -19.39 24.29
C ARG A 368 13.28 -20.18 23.36
N THR A 369 13.71 -21.34 22.90
CA THR A 369 13.00 -22.22 21.95
C THR A 369 11.58 -22.58 22.43
N TRP A 370 11.39 -22.89 23.74
CA TRP A 370 10.08 -23.26 24.26
C TRP A 370 9.05 -22.14 24.14
N LYS A 371 9.43 -20.85 24.28
CA LYS A 371 8.53 -19.72 24.09
C LYS A 371 8.07 -19.58 22.63
N ARG A 372 8.96 -19.86 21.66
CA ARG A 372 8.60 -19.91 20.24
C ARG A 372 7.62 -21.04 19.94
N VAL A 373 7.90 -22.26 20.45
CA VAL A 373 6.99 -23.41 20.29
C VAL A 373 5.62 -23.12 20.90
N LEU A 374 5.58 -22.51 22.10
CA LEU A 374 4.34 -22.12 22.75
C LEU A 374 3.48 -21.22 21.85
N VAL A 375 4.02 -20.16 21.27
CA VAL A 375 3.25 -19.22 20.45
C VAL A 375 2.97 -19.76 19.04
N GLU A 376 3.81 -20.65 18.52
CA GLU A 376 3.62 -21.16 17.16
C GLU A 376 2.68 -22.35 17.07
N TRP A 377 2.59 -23.16 18.12
CA TRP A 377 1.82 -24.41 18.10
C TRP A 377 0.73 -24.48 19.18
N ILE A 378 1.06 -24.12 20.40
CA ILE A 378 0.13 -24.27 21.54
C ILE A 378 -0.90 -23.13 21.55
N ASP A 379 -0.46 -21.89 21.38
CA ASP A 379 -1.35 -20.72 21.41
C ASP A 379 -2.48 -20.79 20.37
N PRO A 380 -2.27 -21.16 19.09
CA PRO A 380 -3.38 -21.32 18.14
C PRO A 380 -4.40 -22.39 18.58
N VAL A 381 -3.95 -23.49 19.21
CA VAL A 381 -4.84 -24.53 19.73
C VAL A 381 -5.64 -24.00 20.91
N VAL A 382 -4.98 -23.30 21.84
CA VAL A 382 -5.66 -22.67 22.98
C VAL A 382 -6.71 -21.66 22.50
N VAL A 383 -6.38 -20.85 21.51
CA VAL A 383 -7.33 -19.89 20.90
C VAL A 383 -8.50 -20.62 20.27
N ALA A 384 -8.27 -21.72 19.56
CA ALA A 384 -9.34 -22.50 18.93
C ALA A 384 -10.26 -23.17 19.98
N VAL A 385 -9.69 -23.72 21.05
CA VAL A 385 -10.47 -24.26 22.18
C VAL A 385 -11.26 -23.16 22.88
N LEU A 386 -10.63 -22.01 23.15
CA LEU A 386 -11.28 -20.86 23.78
C LEU A 386 -12.44 -20.36 22.91
N CYS A 387 -12.21 -20.25 21.60
CA CYS A 387 -13.23 -19.83 20.64
C CYS A 387 -14.39 -20.84 20.61
N GLY A 388 -14.11 -22.14 20.46
CA GLY A 388 -15.12 -23.19 20.46
C GLY A 388 -15.93 -23.23 21.75
N THR A 389 -15.29 -23.03 22.91
CA THR A 389 -15.98 -22.98 24.22
C THR A 389 -16.88 -21.74 24.34
N LEU A 390 -16.36 -20.55 24.06
CA LEU A 390 -17.12 -19.31 24.22
C LEU A 390 -18.24 -19.15 23.18
N THR A 391 -18.16 -19.82 22.04
CA THR A 391 -19.24 -19.85 21.04
C THR A 391 -20.25 -20.98 21.30
N TYR A 392 -19.90 -22.08 22.01
CA TYR A 392 -20.80 -23.15 22.31
C TYR A 392 -21.63 -22.98 23.58
N VAL A 393 -20.95 -22.63 24.70
CA VAL A 393 -21.52 -22.64 26.04
C VAL A 393 -22.68 -21.64 26.25
N PRO A 394 -22.62 -20.38 25.75
CA PRO A 394 -23.68 -19.41 26.03
C PRO A 394 -25.05 -19.78 25.49
N GLY A 395 -25.11 -20.45 24.34
CA GLY A 395 -26.37 -20.92 23.77
C GLY A 395 -26.46 -20.81 22.26
N GLU A 396 -27.66 -20.98 21.73
CA GLU A 396 -27.93 -21.04 20.31
C GLU A 396 -27.59 -19.73 19.60
N PHE A 397 -27.80 -18.63 20.26
CA PHE A 397 -27.46 -17.28 19.72
C PHE A 397 -25.97 -17.11 19.39
N ALA A 398 -25.08 -17.77 20.13
CA ALA A 398 -23.65 -17.71 19.86
C ALA A 398 -23.19 -18.80 18.87
N ARG A 399 -24.00 -19.84 18.65
CA ARG A 399 -23.77 -20.91 17.68
C ARG A 399 -24.27 -20.60 16.28
N SER A 400 -25.15 -19.61 16.15
CA SER A 400 -25.80 -19.23 14.89
C SER A 400 -24.81 -18.74 13.84
N THR A 401 -25.14 -18.95 12.56
CA THR A 401 -24.32 -18.47 11.44
C THR A 401 -24.35 -16.94 11.37
N THR A 402 -23.26 -16.34 10.90
CA THR A 402 -23.11 -14.87 10.79
C THR A 402 -24.28 -14.17 10.10
N ILE A 403 -24.76 -14.73 8.97
CA ILE A 403 -25.86 -14.14 8.19
C ILE A 403 -27.16 -14.21 8.99
N TYR A 404 -27.45 -15.35 9.60
CA TYR A 404 -28.64 -15.52 10.43
C TYR A 404 -28.61 -14.60 11.65
N THR A 405 -27.47 -14.51 12.33
CA THR A 405 -27.29 -13.60 13.48
C THR A 405 -27.56 -12.16 13.11
N LEU A 406 -26.99 -11.66 12.01
CA LEU A 406 -27.21 -10.30 11.56
C LEU A 406 -28.66 -10.03 11.12
N SER A 407 -29.26 -10.94 10.34
CA SER A 407 -30.67 -10.81 9.94
C SER A 407 -31.62 -10.78 11.13
N THR A 408 -31.35 -11.60 12.15
CA THR A 408 -32.14 -11.64 13.39
C THR A 408 -31.99 -10.37 14.21
N LEU A 409 -30.76 -9.83 14.33
CA LEU A 409 -30.51 -8.60 15.06
C LEU A 409 -31.11 -7.35 14.40
N PHE A 410 -31.20 -7.34 13.07
CA PHE A 410 -31.77 -6.22 12.30
C PHE A 410 -33.27 -6.27 12.12
N THR A 411 -33.92 -7.37 12.50
CA THR A 411 -35.37 -7.51 12.40
C THR A 411 -36.10 -6.58 13.39
N GLU A 412 -37.22 -6.03 12.96
CA GLU A 412 -38.11 -5.24 13.83
C GLU A 412 -38.80 -6.12 14.87
N ALA A 413 -39.04 -7.40 14.53
CA ALA A 413 -39.67 -8.37 15.40
C ALA A 413 -38.82 -8.71 16.64
N ASP A 414 -39.49 -9.26 17.66
CA ASP A 414 -38.81 -9.82 18.83
C ASP A 414 -37.83 -10.92 18.43
N LEU A 415 -36.78 -11.07 19.24
CA LEU A 415 -35.78 -12.14 19.05
C LEU A 415 -36.41 -13.51 19.22
N PRO A 416 -35.92 -14.56 18.52
CA PRO A 416 -36.43 -15.91 18.64
C PRO A 416 -36.36 -16.45 20.08
N ASP A 417 -37.38 -17.17 20.55
CA ASP A 417 -37.42 -17.75 21.90
C ASP A 417 -36.23 -18.70 22.16
N SER A 418 -35.68 -19.34 21.12
CA SER A 418 -34.50 -20.19 21.20
C SER A 418 -33.24 -19.44 21.65
N TRP A 419 -33.21 -18.13 21.52
CA TRP A 419 -32.12 -17.27 21.98
C TRP A 419 -32.24 -16.89 23.46
N TYR A 420 -33.44 -17.10 24.07
CA TYR A 420 -33.65 -16.76 25.47
C TYR A 420 -33.37 -17.95 26.38
N LYS A 421 -32.16 -18.04 26.97
CA LYS A 421 -31.93 -19.00 28.07
C LYS A 421 -32.31 -18.47 29.44
N LEU A 422 -31.98 -17.17 29.68
CA LEU A 422 -32.30 -16.49 30.94
C LEU A 422 -33.15 -15.23 30.69
N SER A 423 -32.68 -14.36 29.83
CA SER A 423 -33.39 -13.16 29.43
C SER A 423 -32.79 -12.61 28.11
N LYS A 424 -33.58 -11.80 27.37
CA LYS A 424 -33.08 -11.13 26.16
C LYS A 424 -31.87 -10.22 26.44
N PHE A 425 -31.87 -9.54 27.58
CA PHE A 425 -30.76 -8.68 28.00
C PHE A 425 -29.47 -9.45 28.26
N TYR A 426 -29.57 -10.66 28.85
CA TYR A 426 -28.41 -11.53 29.03
C TYR A 426 -27.78 -11.89 27.68
N THR A 427 -28.58 -12.38 26.76
CA THR A 427 -28.13 -12.76 25.42
C THR A 427 -27.45 -11.60 24.70
N LEU A 428 -28.10 -10.43 24.69
CA LEU A 428 -27.60 -9.23 24.02
C LEU A 428 -26.40 -8.58 24.72
N SER A 429 -26.13 -8.88 25.97
CA SER A 429 -24.92 -8.43 26.68
C SER A 429 -23.75 -9.37 26.47
N VAL A 430 -24.00 -10.69 26.47
CA VAL A 430 -22.95 -11.71 26.33
C VAL A 430 -22.40 -11.78 24.90
N LEU A 431 -23.26 -11.65 23.89
CA LEU A 431 -22.85 -11.76 22.49
C LEU A 431 -21.80 -10.71 22.09
N PRO A 432 -22.00 -9.39 22.30
CA PRO A 432 -20.98 -8.40 21.99
C PRO A 432 -19.71 -8.59 22.82
N ALA A 433 -19.82 -8.98 24.09
CA ALA A 433 -18.67 -9.22 24.95
C ALA A 433 -17.77 -10.35 24.38
N ILE A 434 -18.38 -11.45 23.91
CA ILE A 434 -17.67 -12.55 23.25
C ILE A 434 -16.93 -12.06 22.02
N PHE A 435 -17.61 -11.33 21.13
CA PHE A 435 -17.01 -10.88 19.87
C PHE A 435 -15.92 -9.85 20.12
N MET A 436 -16.12 -8.89 21.03
CA MET A 436 -15.12 -7.87 21.39
C MET A 436 -13.88 -8.47 22.04
N PHE A 437 -14.01 -9.59 22.77
CA PHE A 437 -12.88 -10.27 23.40
C PHE A 437 -12.18 -11.23 22.43
N LEU A 438 -12.92 -12.09 21.72
CA LEU A 438 -12.34 -13.11 20.85
C LEU A 438 -11.70 -12.53 19.59
N LEU A 439 -12.26 -11.47 19.02
CA LEU A 439 -11.73 -10.89 17.80
C LEU A 439 -10.24 -10.51 17.90
N PRO A 440 -9.79 -9.72 18.89
CA PRO A 440 -8.37 -9.38 19.06
C PRO A 440 -7.48 -10.62 19.22
N VAL A 441 -7.99 -11.63 19.92
CA VAL A 441 -7.26 -12.87 20.16
C VAL A 441 -7.14 -13.71 18.88
N CYS A 442 -8.21 -13.82 18.10
CA CYS A 442 -8.24 -14.63 16.87
C CYS A 442 -7.43 -13.97 15.72
N ILE A 443 -7.55 -12.64 15.50
CA ILE A 443 -6.87 -11.99 14.36
C ILE A 443 -5.36 -11.89 14.53
N SER A 444 -4.84 -11.97 15.73
CA SER A 444 -3.40 -11.94 16.01
C SER A 444 -2.72 -13.31 15.87
N VAL A 445 -3.47 -14.38 15.60
CA VAL A 445 -2.93 -15.68 15.20
C VAL A 445 -2.42 -15.62 13.77
N LYS A 446 -1.35 -16.38 13.44
CA LYS A 446 -0.76 -16.41 12.08
C LYS A 446 -1.61 -17.23 11.10
N MET A 447 -2.82 -16.78 10.82
CA MET A 447 -3.73 -17.34 9.82
C MET A 447 -4.34 -16.22 8.98
N PRO A 448 -4.82 -16.48 7.75
CA PRO A 448 -5.59 -15.50 6.99
C PRO A 448 -6.90 -15.16 7.71
N THR A 449 -7.14 -13.88 7.97
CA THR A 449 -8.28 -13.39 8.75
C THR A 449 -8.76 -12.03 8.26
N GLY A 450 -10.03 -11.71 8.55
CA GLY A 450 -10.61 -10.37 8.39
C GLY A 450 -11.17 -9.86 9.72
N VAL A 451 -11.43 -8.57 9.78
CA VAL A 451 -11.81 -7.86 11.01
C VAL A 451 -13.26 -7.39 10.99
N TRP A 452 -13.77 -7.03 9.81
CA TRP A 452 -14.96 -6.21 9.67
C TRP A 452 -16.25 -6.93 10.12
N VAL A 453 -16.52 -8.17 9.67
CA VAL A 453 -17.75 -8.89 10.02
C VAL A 453 -17.89 -9.12 11.54
N PRO A 454 -16.86 -9.58 12.28
CA PRO A 454 -16.98 -9.70 13.72
C PRO A 454 -17.22 -8.39 14.45
N THR A 455 -16.59 -7.28 14.00
CA THR A 455 -16.88 -5.96 14.58
C THR A 455 -18.32 -5.54 14.30
N PHE A 456 -18.82 -5.84 13.11
CA PHE A 456 -20.17 -5.53 12.71
C PHE A 456 -21.21 -6.27 13.56
N ILE A 457 -21.00 -7.57 13.85
CA ILE A 457 -21.87 -8.36 14.74
C ILE A 457 -21.83 -7.83 16.18
N GLY A 458 -20.62 -7.56 16.70
CA GLY A 458 -20.48 -7.03 18.07
C GLY A 458 -21.19 -5.68 18.24
N GLY A 459 -21.06 -4.79 17.25
CA GLY A 459 -21.76 -3.50 17.21
C GLY A 459 -23.27 -3.64 17.06
N ALA A 460 -23.75 -4.59 16.21
CA ALA A 460 -25.17 -4.89 16.03
C ALA A 460 -25.82 -5.37 17.32
N ALA A 461 -25.18 -6.32 18.00
CA ALA A 461 -25.71 -6.89 19.24
C ALA A 461 -25.77 -5.83 20.36
N PHE A 462 -24.75 -4.99 20.48
CA PHE A 462 -24.77 -3.88 21.44
C PHE A 462 -25.82 -2.82 21.09
N GLY A 463 -25.94 -2.48 19.80
CA GLY A 463 -26.97 -1.57 19.31
C GLY A 463 -28.39 -2.08 19.59
N ARG A 464 -28.61 -3.42 19.38
CA ARG A 464 -29.89 -4.06 19.71
C ARG A 464 -30.14 -4.01 21.22
N LEU A 465 -29.13 -4.30 22.06
CA LEU A 465 -29.22 -4.16 23.51
C LEU A 465 -29.67 -2.76 23.93
N PHE A 466 -29.05 -1.74 23.33
CA PHE A 466 -29.35 -0.36 23.62
C PHE A 466 -30.78 0.01 23.20
N GLY A 467 -31.22 -0.43 22.00
CA GLY A 467 -32.59 -0.20 21.52
C GLY A 467 -33.64 -0.91 22.36
N GLU A 468 -33.40 -2.17 22.78
CA GLU A 468 -34.30 -2.93 23.67
C GLU A 468 -34.37 -2.28 25.08
N ALA A 469 -33.25 -1.79 25.59
CA ALA A 469 -33.26 -1.03 26.86
C ALA A 469 -34.07 0.27 26.75
N LEU A 470 -33.91 1.01 25.67
CA LEU A 470 -34.71 2.22 25.42
C LEU A 470 -36.20 1.95 25.30
N SER A 471 -36.58 0.94 24.51
CA SER A 471 -37.98 0.57 24.35
C SER A 471 -38.63 0.11 25.65
N THR A 472 -37.85 -0.50 26.56
CA THR A 472 -38.33 -0.95 27.87
C THR A 472 -38.43 0.19 28.89
N VAL A 473 -37.40 1.08 28.94
CA VAL A 473 -37.31 2.17 29.93
C VAL A 473 -38.16 3.38 29.50
N PHE A 474 -38.19 3.67 28.21
CA PHE A 474 -38.90 4.82 27.64
C PHE A 474 -39.84 4.40 26.48
N PRO A 475 -40.93 3.69 26.75
CA PRO A 475 -41.86 3.25 25.72
C PRO A 475 -42.48 4.37 24.86
N SER A 476 -42.53 5.59 25.45
CA SER A 476 -43.05 6.77 24.77
C SER A 476 -42.22 7.27 23.59
N ILE A 477 -40.96 6.85 23.48
CA ILE A 477 -40.07 7.22 22.37
C ILE A 477 -40.41 6.41 21.10
N GLY A 478 -40.94 5.20 21.25
CA GLY A 478 -41.26 4.32 20.12
C GLY A 478 -39.98 3.79 19.43
N ALA A 479 -38.88 3.65 20.18
CA ALA A 479 -37.58 3.22 19.60
C ALA A 479 -37.66 1.87 18.92
N THR A 480 -37.15 1.76 17.69
CA THR A 480 -37.08 0.51 16.90
C THR A 480 -35.75 -0.17 17.18
N PRO A 481 -35.71 -1.30 17.98
CA PRO A 481 -34.43 -1.93 18.38
C PRO A 481 -33.57 -2.40 17.19
N GLY A 482 -34.18 -2.82 16.07
CA GLY A 482 -33.49 -3.19 14.85
C GLY A 482 -32.74 -2.05 14.19
N ALA A 483 -33.29 -0.81 14.22
CA ALA A 483 -32.65 0.38 13.69
C ALA A 483 -31.39 0.75 14.53
N TYR A 484 -31.49 0.65 15.86
CA TYR A 484 -30.34 0.83 16.75
C TYR A 484 -29.27 -0.27 16.56
N ALA A 485 -29.68 -1.51 16.27
CA ALA A 485 -28.74 -2.58 15.92
C ALA A 485 -27.94 -2.26 14.65
N LEU A 486 -28.63 -1.75 13.62
CA LEU A 486 -28.01 -1.38 12.36
C LEU A 486 -27.02 -0.21 12.52
N ALA A 487 -27.44 0.83 13.23
CA ALA A 487 -26.58 1.97 13.54
C ALA A 487 -25.38 1.57 14.40
N GLY A 488 -25.57 0.68 15.39
CA GLY A 488 -24.50 0.14 16.21
C GLY A 488 -23.48 -0.68 15.43
N ALA A 489 -23.93 -1.52 14.48
CA ALA A 489 -23.07 -2.27 13.59
C ALA A 489 -22.15 -1.35 12.78
N ALA A 490 -22.72 -0.32 12.14
CA ALA A 490 -21.97 0.67 11.37
C ALA A 490 -21.00 1.48 12.26
N ALA A 491 -21.46 1.93 13.44
CA ALA A 491 -20.68 2.74 14.35
C ALA A 491 -19.44 2.01 14.87
N PHE A 492 -19.58 0.74 15.31
CA PHE A 492 -18.46 -0.04 15.82
C PHE A 492 -17.47 -0.41 14.72
N GLY A 493 -17.98 -0.83 13.53
CA GLY A 493 -17.14 -1.10 12.36
C GLY A 493 -16.38 0.15 11.88
N GLY A 494 -17.05 1.30 11.81
CA GLY A 494 -16.46 2.59 11.46
C GLY A 494 -15.37 3.04 12.44
N ALA A 495 -15.61 2.90 13.74
CA ALA A 495 -14.62 3.21 14.77
C ALA A 495 -13.39 2.28 14.69
N ALA A 496 -13.58 0.98 14.41
CA ALA A 496 -12.50 -0.01 14.32
C ALA A 496 -11.58 0.22 13.11
N THR A 497 -12.17 0.59 11.97
CA THR A 497 -11.46 0.81 10.72
C THR A 497 -11.03 2.26 10.51
N ARG A 498 -11.57 3.21 11.27
CA ARG A 498 -11.44 4.66 11.07
C ARG A 498 -11.96 5.10 9.70
N ALA A 499 -13.10 4.55 9.29
CA ALA A 499 -13.67 4.78 7.97
C ALA A 499 -15.17 5.12 8.07
N VAL A 500 -15.55 6.27 7.51
CA VAL A 500 -16.96 6.70 7.40
C VAL A 500 -17.69 5.86 6.34
N SER A 501 -16.97 5.35 5.34
CA SER A 501 -17.50 4.48 4.28
C SER A 501 -18.22 3.24 4.80
N VAL A 502 -17.95 2.80 6.04
CA VAL A 502 -18.68 1.70 6.68
C VAL A 502 -20.17 2.03 6.80
N ALA A 503 -20.56 3.28 7.03
CA ALA A 503 -21.96 3.70 6.99
C ALA A 503 -22.59 3.41 5.61
N VAL A 504 -21.90 3.79 4.53
CA VAL A 504 -22.37 3.56 3.16
C VAL A 504 -22.45 2.07 2.84
N ILE A 505 -21.42 1.28 3.24
CA ILE A 505 -21.46 -0.17 3.08
C ILE A 505 -22.68 -0.76 3.78
N THR A 506 -22.98 -0.31 5.00
CA THR A 506 -24.14 -0.78 5.78
C THR A 506 -25.44 -0.48 5.07
N LEU A 507 -25.62 0.73 4.53
CA LEU A 507 -26.80 1.10 3.76
C LEU A 507 -26.97 0.27 2.48
N GLU A 508 -25.88 0.02 1.75
CA GLU A 508 -25.91 -0.77 0.51
C GLU A 508 -26.17 -2.27 0.77
N ILE A 509 -25.66 -2.83 1.88
CA ILE A 509 -25.87 -4.25 2.25
C ILE A 509 -27.33 -4.50 2.67
N THR A 510 -27.92 -3.55 3.38
CA THR A 510 -29.28 -3.67 3.91
C THR A 510 -30.35 -3.12 2.94
N GLY A 511 -29.98 -2.16 2.11
CA GLY A 511 -30.91 -1.45 1.24
C GLY A 511 -31.75 -0.41 1.96
N GLU A 512 -31.48 -0.15 3.24
CA GLU A 512 -32.29 0.70 4.11
C GLU A 512 -31.79 2.15 4.10
N MET A 513 -32.35 2.96 3.21
CA MET A 513 -31.96 4.36 3.04
C MET A 513 -32.62 5.31 4.03
N SER A 514 -33.72 4.90 4.67
CA SER A 514 -34.44 5.73 5.65
C SER A 514 -33.56 6.06 6.88
N LEU A 515 -32.64 5.16 7.24
CA LEU A 515 -31.72 5.28 8.38
C LEU A 515 -30.41 5.98 8.08
N ILE A 516 -30.27 6.64 6.92
CA ILE A 516 -29.02 7.28 6.51
C ILE A 516 -28.50 8.26 7.57
N LEU A 517 -29.38 9.15 8.07
CA LEU A 517 -29.00 10.19 9.03
C LEU A 517 -28.60 9.62 10.40
N PRO A 518 -29.38 8.74 11.06
CA PRO A 518 -29.00 8.11 12.32
C PRO A 518 -27.68 7.33 12.22
N ILE A 519 -27.48 6.57 11.15
CA ILE A 519 -26.27 5.76 10.95
C ILE A 519 -25.05 6.66 10.83
N PHE A 520 -25.10 7.73 10.00
CA PHE A 520 -23.97 8.65 9.90
C PHE A 520 -23.67 9.36 11.22
N CYS A 521 -24.70 9.83 11.94
CA CYS A 521 -24.51 10.46 13.27
C CYS A 521 -23.85 9.50 14.27
N ALA A 522 -24.27 8.24 14.30
CA ALA A 522 -23.67 7.23 15.16
C ALA A 522 -22.20 6.91 14.78
N VAL A 523 -21.91 6.76 13.47
CA VAL A 523 -20.55 6.50 12.98
C VAL A 523 -19.62 7.66 13.28
N LEU A 524 -20.02 8.89 12.98
CA LEU A 524 -19.20 10.09 13.25
C LEU A 524 -18.93 10.27 14.74
N SER A 525 -19.93 10.07 15.59
CA SER A 525 -19.78 10.13 17.04
C SER A 525 -18.83 9.03 17.55
N ALA A 526 -18.94 7.81 17.04
CA ALA A 526 -18.05 6.70 17.40
C ALA A 526 -16.60 6.96 16.96
N MET A 527 -16.39 7.50 15.77
CA MET A 527 -15.06 7.88 15.29
C MET A 527 -14.48 9.03 16.11
N ALA A 528 -15.27 10.06 16.43
CA ALA A 528 -14.82 11.19 17.25
C ALA A 528 -14.33 10.72 18.63
N THR A 529 -15.14 9.94 19.34
CA THR A 529 -14.78 9.43 20.68
C THR A 529 -13.58 8.47 20.64
N SER A 530 -13.52 7.63 19.62
CA SER A 530 -12.39 6.73 19.43
C SER A 530 -11.10 7.48 19.06
N ASN A 531 -11.18 8.64 18.34
CA ASN A 531 -10.03 9.48 18.02
C ASN A 531 -9.46 10.22 19.23
N LEU A 532 -10.31 10.57 20.22
CA LEU A 532 -9.85 11.21 21.47
C LEU A 532 -8.80 10.38 22.22
N SER A 533 -8.83 9.06 22.06
CA SER A 533 -7.88 8.15 22.73
C SER A 533 -6.49 8.11 22.10
N LYS A 534 -6.23 8.80 21.01
CA LYS A 534 -4.97 8.75 20.20
C LYS A 534 -4.55 7.33 19.79
N GLU A 535 -5.43 6.31 19.94
CA GLU A 535 -5.16 4.95 19.45
C GLU A 535 -5.32 4.89 17.93
N ARG A 536 -4.54 4.02 17.29
CA ARG A 536 -4.58 3.80 15.83
C ARG A 536 -5.76 2.93 15.44
N SER A 537 -6.08 2.86 14.13
CA SER A 537 -7.04 1.87 13.61
C SER A 537 -6.55 0.44 13.85
N VAL A 538 -7.44 -0.54 13.75
CA VAL A 538 -7.06 -1.96 13.83
C VAL A 538 -6.00 -2.30 12.76
N TYR A 539 -6.14 -1.77 11.54
CA TYR A 539 -5.19 -2.02 10.45
C TYR A 539 -3.82 -1.39 10.71
N ASP A 540 -3.78 -0.16 11.19
CA ASP A 540 -2.53 0.54 11.52
C ASP A 540 -1.84 -0.10 12.72
N THR A 541 -2.60 -0.55 13.72
CA THR A 541 -2.05 -1.29 14.87
C THR A 541 -1.38 -2.58 14.41
N MET A 542 -2.02 -3.36 13.53
CA MET A 542 -1.43 -4.58 12.97
C MET A 542 -0.20 -4.31 12.11
N LEU A 543 -0.17 -3.18 11.39
CA LEU A 543 0.97 -2.77 10.59
C LEU A 543 2.19 -2.44 11.46
N VAL A 544 1.98 -1.70 12.53
CA VAL A 544 3.05 -1.38 13.51
C VAL A 544 3.57 -2.64 14.20
N VAL A 545 2.67 -3.55 14.61
CA VAL A 545 3.07 -4.81 15.23
C VAL A 545 3.86 -5.69 14.26
N SER A 546 3.50 -5.70 12.97
CA SER A 546 4.25 -6.45 11.95
C SER A 546 5.63 -5.88 11.66
N GLY A 547 5.91 -4.63 12.06
CA GLY A 547 7.16 -3.93 11.78
C GLY A 547 7.33 -3.51 10.31
N THR A 548 6.26 -3.55 9.51
CA THR A 548 6.29 -3.07 8.13
C THR A 548 6.37 -1.55 8.13
N PRO A 549 7.34 -0.94 7.43
CA PRO A 549 7.40 0.51 7.33
C PRO A 549 6.18 1.02 6.56
N PHE A 550 5.63 2.15 6.96
CA PHE A 550 4.57 2.86 6.26
C PHE A 550 4.59 4.32 6.66
N LEU A 551 4.09 5.20 5.80
CA LEU A 551 3.91 6.61 6.09
C LEU A 551 2.48 6.84 6.58
N PRO A 552 2.26 6.96 7.92
CA PRO A 552 0.96 7.36 8.43
C PRO A 552 0.68 8.82 8.08
N ILE A 553 -0.55 9.28 8.24
CA ILE A 553 -0.83 10.71 8.32
C ILE A 553 -0.16 11.20 9.60
N MET A 554 0.75 12.17 9.48
CA MET A 554 1.56 12.68 10.58
C MET A 554 1.28 14.17 10.72
N ASP A 555 1.10 14.60 11.95
CA ASP A 555 1.11 16.01 12.29
C ASP A 555 2.57 16.39 12.61
N PHE A 556 3.08 17.39 11.92
CA PHE A 556 4.41 17.94 12.14
C PHE A 556 4.28 19.31 12.82
N GLU A 557 5.29 19.67 13.59
CA GLU A 557 5.41 21.03 14.06
C GLU A 557 5.50 22.00 12.89
N PRO A 558 4.81 23.16 12.94
CA PRO A 558 4.77 24.08 11.81
C PRO A 558 6.15 24.57 11.35
N ASP A 559 7.09 24.68 12.28
CA ASP A 559 8.44 25.18 12.03
C ASP A 559 9.46 24.09 11.68
N ALA A 560 9.07 22.80 11.77
CA ALA A 560 9.97 21.68 11.46
C ALA A 560 10.25 21.60 9.96
N CYS A 561 11.53 21.56 9.58
CA CYS A 561 11.96 21.59 8.19
C CYS A 561 12.85 20.38 7.81
N ALA A 562 13.07 20.20 6.52
CA ALA A 562 13.89 19.13 5.98
C ALA A 562 15.34 19.18 6.52
N GLY A 563 15.84 20.39 6.82
CA GLY A 563 17.17 20.61 7.40
C GLY A 563 17.38 19.93 8.75
N ASP A 564 16.30 19.73 9.54
CA ASP A 564 16.39 19.13 10.87
C ASP A 564 16.59 17.60 10.82
N ILE A 565 16.28 16.99 9.67
CA ILE A 565 16.33 15.53 9.47
C ILE A 565 17.26 15.10 8.35
N VAL A 566 18.03 16.03 7.79
CA VAL A 566 19.01 15.74 6.74
C VAL A 566 20.09 14.79 7.25
N GLU A 567 20.20 13.64 6.60
CA GLU A 567 21.36 12.79 6.73
C GLU A 567 22.49 13.35 5.84
N VAL A 568 23.58 13.79 6.46
CA VAL A 568 24.74 14.30 5.72
C VAL A 568 25.27 13.20 4.80
N PHE A 569 25.49 13.54 3.54
CA PHE A 569 25.89 12.56 2.54
C PHE A 569 27.34 12.10 2.77
N THR A 570 27.50 10.84 3.13
CA THR A 570 28.81 10.20 3.23
C THR A 570 29.20 9.43 1.96
N VAL A 571 28.26 9.23 1.03
CA VAL A 571 28.44 8.40 -0.16
C VAL A 571 27.94 9.13 -1.41
N TYR A 572 28.89 9.64 -2.18
CA TYR A 572 28.63 10.26 -3.50
C TYR A 572 29.79 9.90 -4.45
N VAL A 573 29.57 10.11 -5.72
CA VAL A 573 30.56 9.87 -6.76
C VAL A 573 30.78 11.16 -7.55
N THR A 574 32.06 11.49 -7.79
CA THR A 574 32.42 12.66 -8.61
C THR A 574 32.52 12.29 -10.09
N LYS A 575 32.38 13.27 -10.99
CA LYS A 575 32.51 13.07 -12.43
C LYS A 575 33.84 12.41 -12.83
N LYS A 576 34.92 12.70 -12.09
CA LYS A 576 36.20 12.00 -12.14
C LYS A 576 36.41 11.34 -10.76
N THR A 577 36.40 10.03 -10.71
CA THR A 577 36.47 9.29 -9.44
C THR A 577 37.42 8.11 -9.55
N THR A 578 37.85 7.58 -8.41
CA THR A 578 38.66 6.35 -8.38
C THR A 578 37.77 5.12 -8.37
N VAL A 579 38.28 4.00 -8.90
CA VAL A 579 37.57 2.70 -8.87
C VAL A 579 37.24 2.31 -7.42
N ALA A 580 38.14 2.63 -6.48
CA ALA A 580 37.93 2.43 -5.06
C ALA A 580 36.68 3.15 -4.52
N LYS A 581 36.49 4.44 -4.86
CA LYS A 581 35.28 5.21 -4.47
C LYS A 581 34.00 4.61 -5.08
N LEU A 582 34.09 4.10 -6.32
CA LEU A 582 32.94 3.43 -6.97
C LEU A 582 32.53 2.14 -6.23
N LEU A 583 33.49 1.33 -5.84
CA LEU A 583 33.25 0.09 -5.10
C LEU A 583 32.69 0.34 -3.71
N LEU A 584 33.23 1.35 -3.00
CA LEU A 584 32.69 1.79 -1.72
C LEU A 584 31.23 2.28 -1.84
N ALA A 585 30.95 3.06 -2.86
CA ALA A 585 29.61 3.55 -3.11
C ALA A 585 28.64 2.39 -3.39
N LEU A 586 29.04 1.41 -4.18
CA LEU A 586 28.26 0.20 -4.47
C LEU A 586 28.05 -0.67 -3.23
N HIS A 587 29.03 -0.77 -2.36
CA HIS A 587 28.92 -1.54 -1.13
C HIS A 587 27.97 -0.89 -0.12
N ARG A 588 28.06 0.44 0.05
CA ARG A 588 27.21 1.19 0.98
C ARG A 588 25.76 1.36 0.48
N LEU A 589 25.57 1.44 -0.84
CA LEU A 589 24.26 1.64 -1.47
C LEU A 589 23.98 0.60 -2.58
N PRO A 590 23.86 -0.69 -2.23
CA PRO A 590 23.86 -1.79 -3.21
C PRO A 590 22.68 -1.80 -4.16
N ASN A 591 21.54 -1.22 -3.77
CA ASN A 591 20.29 -1.22 -4.55
C ASN A 591 19.66 0.17 -4.69
N GLN A 592 20.42 1.24 -4.45
CA GLN A 592 19.93 2.62 -4.50
C GLN A 592 20.57 3.43 -5.64
N ASN A 593 20.01 4.59 -5.90
CA ASN A 593 20.58 5.56 -6.80
C ASN A 593 21.69 6.33 -6.07
N ILE A 594 22.88 6.38 -6.67
CA ILE A 594 24.06 7.03 -6.13
C ILE A 594 24.17 8.41 -6.76
N PRO A 595 24.25 9.53 -5.98
CA PRO A 595 24.38 10.86 -6.51
C PRO A 595 25.74 11.08 -7.15
N VAL A 596 25.71 11.77 -8.27
CA VAL A 596 26.91 12.20 -9.01
C VAL A 596 27.05 13.69 -8.88
N VAL A 597 28.17 14.14 -8.31
CA VAL A 597 28.48 15.55 -8.15
C VAL A 597 29.62 15.97 -9.10
N GLN A 598 29.73 17.25 -9.36
CA GLN A 598 30.73 17.77 -10.27
C GLN A 598 32.15 17.57 -9.73
N ASP A 599 32.38 18.00 -8.50
CA ASP A 599 33.65 17.87 -7.76
C ASP A 599 33.42 17.92 -6.23
N ASP A 600 34.43 17.51 -5.45
CA ASP A 600 34.37 17.44 -3.99
C ASP A 600 34.28 18.83 -3.31
N LYS A 601 34.55 19.94 -4.04
CA LYS A 601 34.52 21.30 -3.48
C LYS A 601 33.19 22.01 -3.73
N SER A 602 32.68 21.92 -4.95
CA SER A 602 31.43 22.60 -5.31
C SER A 602 30.20 21.79 -4.90
N MET A 603 30.32 20.46 -4.81
CA MET A 603 29.23 19.52 -4.51
C MET A 603 27.99 19.74 -5.42
N VAL A 604 28.17 20.33 -6.60
CA VAL A 604 27.06 20.57 -7.52
C VAL A 604 26.51 19.23 -8.02
N LEU A 605 25.23 18.98 -7.76
CA LEU A 605 24.56 17.74 -8.13
C LEU A 605 24.31 17.72 -9.65
N LEU A 606 24.95 16.80 -10.35
CA LEU A 606 24.79 16.61 -11.80
C LEU A 606 23.65 15.64 -12.13
N GLY A 607 23.42 14.65 -11.29
CA GLY A 607 22.42 13.61 -11.52
C GLY A 607 22.61 12.44 -10.57
N VAL A 608 21.98 11.32 -10.92
CA VAL A 608 22.09 10.05 -10.19
C VAL A 608 22.46 8.92 -11.13
N VAL A 609 23.19 7.93 -10.60
CA VAL A 609 23.49 6.69 -11.32
C VAL A 609 22.93 5.52 -10.52
N SER A 610 22.19 4.65 -11.19
CA SER A 610 21.71 3.42 -10.55
C SER A 610 22.89 2.51 -10.20
N SER A 611 22.84 1.89 -9.03
CA SER A 611 23.82 0.89 -8.58
C SER A 611 24.01 -0.23 -9.61
N THR A 612 22.95 -0.62 -10.33
CA THR A 612 23.00 -1.65 -11.38
C THR A 612 23.86 -1.19 -12.57
N HIS A 613 23.68 0.06 -13.03
CA HIS A 613 24.51 0.62 -14.10
C HIS A 613 25.96 0.77 -13.67
N LEU A 614 26.17 1.18 -12.42
CA LEU A 614 27.53 1.33 -11.88
C LEU A 614 28.26 -0.02 -11.74
N LYS A 615 27.55 -1.08 -11.33
CA LYS A 615 28.08 -2.47 -11.31
C LYS A 615 28.51 -2.92 -12.71
N THR A 616 27.65 -2.68 -13.71
CA THR A 616 27.94 -3.01 -15.10
C THR A 616 29.16 -2.24 -15.60
N PHE A 617 29.26 -0.96 -15.28
CA PHE A 617 30.39 -0.10 -15.63
C PHE A 617 31.72 -0.62 -15.03
N VAL A 618 31.75 -0.91 -13.72
CA VAL A 618 32.95 -1.42 -13.03
C VAL A 618 33.35 -2.77 -13.60
N ARG A 619 32.38 -3.66 -13.88
CA ARG A 619 32.64 -4.96 -14.52
C ARG A 619 33.26 -4.79 -15.91
N ALA A 620 32.69 -3.91 -16.72
CA ALA A 620 33.21 -3.60 -18.04
C ALA A 620 34.62 -3.01 -18.01
N TYR A 621 34.90 -2.13 -17.03
CA TYR A 621 36.23 -1.56 -16.83
C TYR A 621 37.29 -2.62 -16.52
N TYR A 622 37.01 -3.56 -15.63
CA TYR A 622 37.94 -4.65 -15.32
C TYR A 622 38.18 -5.59 -16.52
N LEU A 623 37.12 -5.98 -17.23
CA LEU A 623 37.22 -6.82 -18.42
C LEU A 623 38.07 -6.18 -19.54
N ALA A 624 37.90 -4.89 -19.79
CA ALA A 624 38.68 -4.18 -20.78
C ALA A 624 40.16 -4.10 -20.42
N ASN A 625 40.49 -3.94 -19.13
CA ASN A 625 41.88 -3.90 -18.68
C ASN A 625 42.54 -5.29 -18.60
N ASP A 626 41.78 -6.36 -18.34
CA ASP A 626 42.28 -7.73 -18.39
C ASP A 626 42.67 -8.13 -19.82
N LEU A 627 41.86 -7.75 -20.82
CA LEU A 627 42.15 -8.00 -22.23
C LEU A 627 43.39 -7.24 -22.72
N ASN A 628 43.55 -5.98 -22.31
CA ASN A 628 44.71 -5.17 -22.65
C ASN A 628 45.99 -5.68 -21.90
N GLY A 629 45.85 -6.27 -20.72
CA GLY A 629 46.94 -6.87 -19.97
C GLY A 629 47.46 -8.15 -20.60
N ALA A 630 46.59 -8.98 -21.16
CA ALA A 630 46.95 -10.21 -21.88
C ALA A 630 47.69 -9.93 -23.21
N GLU A 631 47.38 -8.80 -23.88
CA GLU A 631 48.12 -8.40 -25.09
C GLU A 631 49.54 -7.82 -24.76
N GLN A 632 49.71 -7.20 -23.59
CA GLN A 632 51.02 -6.67 -23.17
C GLN A 632 52.03 -7.76 -22.78
N ASP A 633 51.57 -8.92 -22.28
CA ASP A 633 52.47 -10.06 -21.97
C ASP A 633 52.95 -10.82 -23.24
N LEU A 634 52.41 -10.51 -24.43
CA LEU A 634 52.80 -11.09 -25.71
C LEU A 634 53.84 -10.25 -26.49
N GLY A 635 54.53 -9.33 -25.87
CA GLY A 635 55.78 -8.72 -26.35
C GLY A 635 55.67 -8.01 -27.72
N GLU A 636 55.03 -6.87 -27.81
CA GLU A 636 55.22 -5.88 -28.87
C GLU A 636 55.44 -4.47 -28.33
N GLU A 637 56.37 -3.75 -28.99
CA GLU A 637 56.87 -2.42 -28.61
C GLU A 637 55.73 -1.36 -28.54
N PRO A 638 55.89 -0.37 -27.65
CA PRO A 638 54.84 0.64 -27.43
C PRO A 638 54.74 1.62 -28.60
N LYS A 639 53.73 1.48 -29.45
CA LYS A 639 53.32 2.53 -30.38
C LYS A 639 52.46 3.54 -29.58
N SER A 640 53.02 4.73 -29.44
CA SER A 640 52.27 5.89 -28.94
C SER A 640 51.08 6.21 -29.89
N SER A 641 49.91 5.95 -29.47
CA SER A 641 48.72 6.53 -30.11
C SER A 641 47.64 6.86 -29.09
N SER A 642 47.27 8.11 -29.03
CA SER A 642 46.10 8.67 -28.36
C SER A 642 44.83 8.05 -29.01
N SER A 643 44.41 6.88 -28.58
CA SER A 643 43.13 6.32 -29.02
C SER A 643 42.10 6.45 -27.90
N GLY A 644 41.12 7.30 -28.14
CA GLY A 644 39.90 7.34 -27.32
C GLY A 644 39.25 5.95 -27.32
N PHE A 645 39.06 5.43 -26.14
CA PHE A 645 38.39 4.16 -25.91
C PHE A 645 36.95 4.18 -26.48
N SER A 646 36.67 3.34 -27.50
CA SER A 646 35.34 3.23 -28.09
C SER A 646 34.60 2.03 -27.53
N TRP A 647 33.48 2.28 -26.86
CA TRP A 647 32.61 1.28 -26.28
C TRP A 647 31.94 0.34 -27.30
N ALA A 648 31.84 0.76 -28.58
CA ALA A 648 31.25 -0.05 -29.66
C ALA A 648 32.09 -1.31 -29.96
N THR A 649 33.42 -1.18 -29.94
CA THR A 649 34.35 -2.30 -30.19
C THR A 649 34.31 -3.34 -29.05
N MET A 650 34.01 -2.93 -27.85
CA MET A 650 33.94 -3.81 -26.69
C MET A 650 32.65 -4.66 -26.65
N ILE A 651 31.52 -4.10 -27.11
CA ILE A 651 30.24 -4.83 -27.19
C ILE A 651 30.31 -5.95 -28.23
N ASP A 652 31.01 -5.74 -29.32
CA ASP A 652 31.22 -6.76 -30.38
C ASP A 652 32.19 -7.87 -29.92
N GLY A 653 33.22 -7.55 -29.12
CA GLY A 653 34.10 -8.53 -28.50
C GLY A 653 33.39 -9.45 -27.48
N ILE A 654 32.46 -8.91 -26.73
CA ILE A 654 31.65 -9.67 -25.76
C ILE A 654 30.64 -10.60 -26.47
N ARG A 655 30.09 -10.18 -27.63
CA ARG A 655 29.22 -11.04 -28.47
C ARG A 655 29.98 -12.21 -29.10
N SER A 656 31.21 -12.01 -29.52
CA SER A 656 32.04 -13.06 -30.15
C SER A 656 32.45 -14.15 -29.16
N ASN A 657 32.66 -13.83 -27.89
CA ASN A 657 33.18 -14.78 -26.88
C ASN A 657 32.08 -15.61 -26.18
N ARG A 658 30.83 -15.52 -26.61
CA ARG A 658 29.72 -16.33 -26.08
C ARG A 658 29.72 -17.79 -26.57
N ASN A 659 30.58 -18.15 -27.52
CA ASN A 659 30.65 -19.46 -28.14
C ASN A 659 31.88 -20.34 -27.75
N GLY A 660 32.69 -19.87 -26.80
CA GLY A 660 33.85 -20.65 -26.31
C GLY A 660 33.74 -20.87 -24.81
N GLY A 661 33.34 -22.08 -24.42
CA GLY A 661 33.46 -22.49 -23.01
C GLY A 661 34.92 -22.61 -22.63
N LEU A 662 35.26 -22.18 -21.40
CA LEU A 662 36.24 -22.88 -20.57
C LEU A 662 36.55 -22.09 -19.26
N ASN A 663 36.49 -22.83 -18.18
CA ASN A 663 37.26 -22.80 -16.95
C ASN A 663 37.27 -21.59 -16.00
N GLY A 664 36.54 -21.73 -14.88
CA GLY A 664 37.17 -21.60 -13.56
C GLY A 664 37.66 -20.22 -13.14
N GLN A 665 37.03 -19.10 -13.52
CA GLN A 665 37.23 -17.83 -12.83
C GLN A 665 35.90 -17.38 -12.22
N MET A 666 35.88 -17.21 -10.90
CA MET A 666 34.75 -16.68 -10.17
C MET A 666 34.30 -15.36 -10.81
N SER A 667 33.03 -15.28 -11.19
CA SER A 667 32.46 -14.06 -11.74
C SER A 667 32.50 -12.94 -10.69
N VAL A 668 32.49 -11.68 -11.13
CA VAL A 668 32.40 -10.54 -10.17
C VAL A 668 31.13 -10.65 -9.32
N ASP A 669 30.07 -11.27 -9.86
CA ASP A 669 28.84 -11.54 -9.11
C ASP A 669 29.04 -12.62 -8.03
N GLU A 670 29.86 -13.65 -8.30
CA GLU A 670 30.23 -14.67 -7.30
C GLU A 670 31.19 -14.09 -6.25
N THR A 671 32.12 -13.25 -6.66
CA THR A 671 32.99 -12.52 -5.71
C THR A 671 32.19 -11.53 -4.87
N TYR A 672 31.23 -10.86 -5.48
CA TYR A 672 30.34 -9.92 -4.78
C TYR A 672 29.36 -10.65 -3.85
N SER A 673 28.82 -11.80 -4.24
CA SER A 673 27.97 -12.64 -3.38
C SER A 673 28.78 -13.28 -2.25
N ALA A 674 30.03 -13.66 -2.50
CA ALA A 674 30.96 -14.14 -1.46
C ALA A 674 31.34 -13.02 -0.49
N LEU A 675 31.53 -11.78 -0.98
CA LEU A 675 31.81 -10.61 -0.15
C LEU A 675 30.57 -10.19 0.67
N THR A 676 29.38 -10.29 0.11
CA THR A 676 28.14 -10.03 0.86
C THR A 676 27.81 -11.13 1.85
N SER A 677 28.14 -12.39 1.57
CA SER A 677 27.97 -13.49 2.52
C SER A 677 29.05 -13.50 3.63
N ALA A 678 30.29 -13.07 3.32
CA ALA A 678 31.33 -12.90 4.32
C ALA A 678 31.15 -11.66 5.20
N ALA A 679 30.43 -10.63 4.70
CA ALA A 679 30.05 -9.46 5.49
C ALA A 679 28.79 -9.70 6.37
N ASN A 680 28.18 -10.88 6.32
CA ASN A 680 27.01 -11.29 7.12
C ASN A 680 27.32 -12.24 8.31
N PRO A 681 28.45 -12.21 9.01
CA PRO A 681 28.58 -12.93 10.29
C PRO A 681 27.91 -12.19 11.46
N LEU A 682 27.24 -11.05 11.23
CA LEU A 682 26.66 -10.19 12.28
C LEU A 682 25.12 -10.05 12.19
N GLU A 683 24.40 -11.12 11.86
CA GLU A 683 22.96 -11.20 12.11
C GLU A 683 22.63 -11.28 13.63
N GLY A 684 23.15 -10.37 14.42
CA GLY A 684 22.91 -10.35 15.87
C GLY A 684 23.06 -8.99 16.53
N SER A 685 23.57 -8.01 15.87
CA SER A 685 23.74 -6.67 16.44
C SER A 685 23.21 -5.63 15.45
N GLY A 686 22.48 -4.66 15.98
CA GLY A 686 21.78 -3.59 15.25
C GLY A 686 22.59 -2.87 14.18
N PRO A 687 22.08 -1.79 13.59
CA PRO A 687 22.68 -1.18 12.40
C PRO A 687 24.18 -1.01 12.60
N VAL A 688 24.95 -1.65 11.72
CA VAL A 688 26.42 -1.54 11.71
C VAL A 688 26.75 -0.05 11.66
N PRO A 689 27.51 0.48 12.60
CA PRO A 689 27.80 1.90 12.62
C PRO A 689 28.50 2.30 11.33
N PHE A 690 28.06 3.40 10.74
CA PHE A 690 28.61 4.10 9.59
C PHE A 690 30.08 4.58 9.79
N LEU A 691 30.73 4.16 10.86
CA LEU A 691 31.99 4.65 11.39
C LEU A 691 33.20 3.75 11.06
N MET A 692 33.07 2.81 10.14
CA MET A 692 34.21 2.05 9.69
C MET A 692 35.02 2.90 8.68
N ASP A 693 36.28 3.15 8.97
CA ASP A 693 37.24 3.92 8.17
C ASP A 693 37.27 3.36 6.73
N ASP A 694 37.18 4.22 5.72
CA ASP A 694 37.09 3.85 4.31
C ASP A 694 38.28 2.96 3.88
N GLU A 695 39.45 3.17 4.46
CA GLU A 695 40.67 2.40 4.22
C GLU A 695 40.56 0.94 4.72
N LYS A 696 39.99 0.74 5.90
CA LYS A 696 39.74 -0.60 6.46
C LYS A 696 38.68 -1.35 5.67
N MET A 697 37.66 -0.63 5.22
CA MET A 697 36.60 -1.21 4.39
C MET A 697 37.12 -1.66 3.02
N LEU A 698 37.97 -0.84 2.38
CA LEU A 698 38.61 -1.20 1.11
C LEU A 698 39.55 -2.39 1.27
N THR A 699 40.25 -2.50 2.39
CA THR A 699 41.15 -3.63 2.68
C THR A 699 40.32 -4.93 2.77
N LEU A 700 39.21 -4.92 3.49
CA LEU A 700 38.27 -6.06 3.58
C LEU A 700 37.65 -6.43 2.23
N LEU A 701 37.24 -5.43 1.45
CA LEU A 701 36.65 -5.66 0.13
C LEU A 701 37.65 -6.23 -0.88
N SER A 702 38.93 -5.95 -0.71
CA SER A 702 40.00 -6.41 -1.58
C SER A 702 40.70 -7.69 -1.09
N GLU A 703 40.31 -8.23 0.06
CA GLU A 703 40.78 -9.55 0.52
C GLU A 703 40.40 -10.62 -0.51
N GLY A 704 41.40 -11.41 -0.96
CA GLY A 704 41.20 -12.43 -2.00
C GLY A 704 41.32 -11.94 -3.44
N TRP A 705 41.50 -10.65 -3.69
CA TRP A 705 41.63 -10.12 -5.03
C TRP A 705 43.07 -10.33 -5.58
N SER A 706 43.19 -10.55 -6.92
CA SER A 706 44.47 -10.61 -7.60
C SER A 706 45.23 -9.28 -7.44
N ALA A 707 46.56 -9.36 -7.50
CA ALA A 707 47.43 -8.16 -7.42
C ALA A 707 47.06 -7.12 -8.49
N PHE A 708 46.70 -7.58 -9.69
CA PHE A 708 46.22 -6.75 -10.79
C PHE A 708 44.97 -5.95 -10.40
N LYS A 709 43.93 -6.58 -9.84
CA LYS A 709 42.69 -5.91 -9.42
C LYS A 709 42.93 -4.88 -8.31
N ARG A 710 43.89 -5.19 -7.38
CA ARG A 710 44.28 -4.24 -6.32
C ARG A 710 45.05 -3.04 -6.89
N ALA A 711 45.92 -3.22 -7.85
CA ALA A 711 46.67 -2.13 -8.50
C ALA A 711 45.71 -1.12 -9.21
N LYS A 712 44.61 -1.60 -9.74
CA LYS A 712 43.60 -0.77 -10.45
C LYS A 712 42.64 0.01 -9.56
N LEU A 713 42.66 -0.20 -8.25
CA LEU A 713 41.78 0.54 -7.30
C LEU A 713 42.00 2.04 -7.31
N ASN A 714 43.22 2.50 -7.51
CA ASN A 714 43.58 3.92 -7.53
C ASN A 714 43.40 4.59 -8.91
N ASP A 715 43.09 3.81 -9.94
CA ASP A 715 42.89 4.36 -11.27
C ASP A 715 41.68 5.35 -11.27
N THR A 716 41.89 6.49 -11.90
CA THR A 716 40.85 7.49 -12.04
C THR A 716 40.01 7.24 -13.31
N VAL A 717 38.72 7.12 -13.10
CA VAL A 717 37.74 6.86 -14.16
C VAL A 717 36.81 8.07 -14.32
N LYS A 718 36.48 8.42 -15.56
CA LYS A 718 35.49 9.45 -15.85
C LYS A 718 34.11 8.77 -16.00
N ILE A 719 33.15 9.19 -15.18
CA ILE A 719 31.74 8.84 -15.37
C ILE A 719 31.18 9.88 -16.35
N THR A 720 31.22 9.53 -17.65
CA THR A 720 30.62 10.35 -18.70
C THR A 720 29.31 9.72 -19.17
N ASP A 721 28.49 10.47 -19.93
CA ASP A 721 27.29 9.95 -20.60
C ASP A 721 27.64 8.90 -21.68
N SER A 722 28.34 7.86 -21.28
CA SER A 722 28.62 6.70 -22.12
C SER A 722 27.45 5.71 -22.01
N ASN A 723 27.22 4.90 -23.04
CA ASN A 723 26.15 3.88 -23.06
C ASN A 723 26.21 2.88 -21.88
N ALA A 724 27.34 2.83 -21.15
CA ALA A 724 27.54 1.93 -20.01
C ALA A 724 27.19 2.57 -18.66
N CYS A 725 27.26 3.91 -18.55
CA CYS A 725 26.95 4.61 -17.29
C CYS A 725 26.13 5.86 -17.59
N ILE A 726 24.81 5.72 -17.62
CA ILE A 726 23.89 6.82 -17.90
C ILE A 726 23.65 7.58 -16.60
N ILE A 727 24.08 8.85 -16.55
CA ILE A 727 23.69 9.79 -15.49
C ILE A 727 22.24 10.19 -15.75
N GLN A 728 21.36 9.77 -14.87
CA GLN A 728 19.95 10.13 -14.94
C GLN A 728 19.73 11.47 -14.24
N PRO A 729 18.82 12.33 -14.74
CA PRO A 729 18.45 13.53 -14.03
C PRO A 729 17.86 13.15 -12.66
N VAL A 730 18.12 13.98 -11.66
CA VAL A 730 17.53 13.79 -10.33
C VAL A 730 16.03 13.98 -10.44
N GLY A 731 15.27 13.02 -9.98
CA GLY A 731 13.81 13.07 -10.05
C GLY A 731 13.21 14.20 -9.23
N MET A 732 13.83 14.53 -8.07
CA MET A 732 13.43 15.61 -7.21
C MET A 732 14.57 16.06 -6.29
N THR A 733 14.72 17.36 -6.17
CA THR A 733 15.56 18.02 -5.16
C THR A 733 14.68 18.92 -4.31
N ILE A 734 14.98 19.01 -3.03
CA ILE A 734 14.28 19.84 -2.05
C ILE A 734 15.27 20.80 -1.40
N SER A 735 14.77 21.89 -0.82
CA SER A 735 15.56 22.81 0.01
C SER A 735 15.58 22.32 1.46
N SER A 736 16.64 22.65 2.20
CA SER A 736 16.68 22.46 3.66
C SER A 736 15.55 23.19 4.39
N SER A 737 15.01 24.25 3.82
CA SER A 737 13.86 25.02 4.35
C SER A 737 12.48 24.42 4.01
N THR A 738 12.40 23.31 3.29
CA THR A 738 11.12 22.67 2.97
C THR A 738 10.50 22.11 4.25
N SER A 739 9.21 22.41 4.51
CA SER A 739 8.51 21.93 5.70
C SER A 739 8.42 20.40 5.71
N LEU A 740 8.43 19.77 6.90
CA LEU A 740 8.26 18.32 7.00
C LEU A 740 6.87 17.88 6.50
N GLY A 741 5.86 18.75 6.62
CA GLY A 741 4.53 18.51 6.08
C GLY A 741 4.55 18.40 4.55
N ASP A 742 5.16 19.35 3.85
CA ASP A 742 5.33 19.30 2.39
C ASP A 742 6.17 18.11 1.96
N LEU A 743 7.23 17.83 2.72
CA LEU A 743 8.09 16.67 2.48
C LEU A 743 7.32 15.35 2.58
N HIS A 744 6.45 15.22 3.58
CA HIS A 744 5.57 14.06 3.73
C HIS A 744 4.62 13.90 2.52
N VAL A 745 4.03 15.00 2.05
CA VAL A 745 3.21 15.01 0.83
C VAL A 745 4.04 14.56 -0.39
N ILE A 746 5.25 15.11 -0.55
CA ILE A 746 6.18 14.75 -1.62
C ILE A 746 6.49 13.24 -1.60
N PHE A 747 6.92 12.70 -0.45
CA PHE A 747 7.22 11.28 -0.33
C PHE A 747 6.02 10.39 -0.67
N THR A 748 4.84 10.79 -0.21
CA THR A 748 3.63 9.99 -0.42
C THR A 748 3.10 10.10 -1.85
N MET A 749 3.09 11.31 -2.44
CA MET A 749 2.55 11.54 -3.80
C MET A 749 3.49 11.05 -4.89
N LEU A 750 4.78 11.31 -4.77
CA LEU A 750 5.80 10.91 -5.73
C LEU A 750 6.35 9.52 -5.45
N ARG A 751 6.07 8.96 -4.24
CA ARG A 751 6.52 7.63 -3.82
C ARG A 751 8.02 7.46 -3.93
N CYS A 752 8.72 8.47 -3.44
CA CYS A 752 10.16 8.46 -3.37
C CYS A 752 10.61 7.74 -2.09
N ASP A 753 11.64 6.92 -2.17
CA ASP A 753 12.28 6.34 -0.97
C ASP A 753 13.23 7.33 -0.31
N HIS A 754 13.72 8.31 -1.08
CA HIS A 754 14.63 9.35 -0.64
C HIS A 754 14.51 10.60 -1.52
N CYS A 755 14.82 11.77 -0.97
CA CYS A 755 14.94 13.04 -1.67
C CYS A 755 16.30 13.67 -1.37
N PHE A 756 16.93 14.26 -2.39
CA PHE A 756 18.19 14.98 -2.22
C PHE A 756 17.92 16.41 -1.75
N VAL A 757 18.62 16.82 -0.70
CA VAL A 757 18.57 18.19 -0.19
C VAL A 757 19.68 18.99 -0.85
N CYS A 758 19.30 20.07 -1.54
CA CYS A 758 20.24 20.90 -2.26
C CYS A 758 20.05 22.38 -1.87
N ASN A 759 21.14 23.08 -1.71
CA ASN A 759 21.17 24.51 -1.53
C ASN A 759 21.85 25.16 -2.74
N ARG A 760 21.10 25.92 -3.51
CA ARG A 760 21.58 26.58 -4.75
C ARG A 760 22.27 25.61 -5.72
N GLY A 761 21.79 24.36 -5.78
CA GLY A 761 22.35 23.32 -6.65
C GLY A 761 23.49 22.51 -6.02
N SER A 762 24.03 22.92 -4.88
CA SER A 762 25.00 22.14 -4.10
C SER A 762 24.28 21.11 -3.23
N LEU A 763 24.72 19.86 -3.26
CA LEU A 763 24.18 18.76 -2.49
C LEU A 763 24.58 18.89 -1.02
N GLU A 764 23.61 19.06 -0.12
CA GLU A 764 23.81 19.10 1.33
C GLU A 764 23.65 17.72 1.97
N GLY A 765 22.69 16.93 1.48
CA GLY A 765 22.44 15.62 2.04
C GLY A 765 21.26 14.91 1.41
N VAL A 766 20.75 13.92 2.10
CA VAL A 766 19.57 13.15 1.70
C VAL A 766 18.59 13.08 2.86
N VAL A 767 17.31 13.15 2.56
CA VAL A 767 16.25 12.77 3.48
C VAL A 767 15.67 11.45 3.00
N THR A 768 15.64 10.48 3.89
CA THR A 768 15.08 9.16 3.63
C THR A 768 13.68 9.05 4.23
N MET A 769 12.83 8.19 3.67
CA MET A 769 11.54 7.86 4.27
C MET A 769 11.69 7.39 5.73
N LYS A 770 12.78 6.68 6.03
CA LYS A 770 13.09 6.21 7.38
C LYS A 770 13.43 7.35 8.33
N GLY A 771 14.21 8.34 7.88
CA GLY A 771 14.52 9.57 8.62
C GLY A 771 13.25 10.35 8.96
N LEU A 772 12.37 10.54 7.96
CA LEU A 772 11.07 11.20 8.14
C LEU A 772 10.17 10.46 9.16
N LEU A 773 10.13 9.13 9.11
CA LEU A 773 9.38 8.33 10.08
C LEU A 773 9.94 8.44 11.50
N HIS A 774 11.26 8.55 11.64
CA HIS A 774 11.90 8.72 12.94
C HIS A 774 11.62 10.09 13.56
N SER A 775 11.65 11.16 12.78
CA SER A 775 11.32 12.51 13.25
C SER A 775 9.87 12.58 13.75
N GLY A 776 8.91 12.07 13.00
CA GLY A 776 7.52 12.01 13.44
C GLY A 776 7.27 11.12 14.67
N LYS A 777 8.10 10.12 14.94
CA LYS A 777 8.02 9.34 16.19
C LYS A 777 8.55 10.09 17.40
N SER A 778 9.59 10.92 17.23
CA SER A 778 10.11 11.73 18.34
C SER A 778 9.11 12.79 18.81
N PHE A 779 8.33 13.37 17.90
CA PHE A 779 7.27 14.33 18.22
C PHE A 779 6.03 13.68 18.86
N CYS A 780 5.68 12.45 18.49
CA CYS A 780 4.57 11.71 19.11
C CYS A 780 4.88 11.18 20.52
N ASN A 781 6.17 11.05 20.89
CA ASN A 781 6.58 10.57 22.22
C ASN A 781 6.82 11.70 23.24
N SER A 782 6.85 12.94 22.81
CA SER A 782 7.04 14.12 23.67
C SER A 782 5.75 14.79 24.13
N SER A 783 4.58 14.25 23.77
CA SER A 783 3.26 14.75 24.20
C SER A 783 2.50 13.75 25.08
#